data_ec6115de9e96b5a1726d84a00bfbc59b
#
_entry.id   ec6115de9e96b5a1726d84a00bfbc59b
#
_cell.length_a   1.000
_cell.length_b   1.000
_cell.length_c   1.000
_cell.angle_alpha   90.00
_cell.angle_beta   90.00
_cell.angle_gamma   90.00
#
_symmetry.space_group_name_H-M   'P 1'
#
loop_
_entity.id
_entity.type
_entity.pdbx_description
1 polymer ?
#
loop_
_entity_poly.entity_id
_entity_poly.type
_entity_poly.pdbx_seq_one_letter_code
_entity_poly.pdbx_strand_id
1 'polypeptide(L)'
;VGSADAIVALSSYFLLHKPILFVLPDREEAAYFQSDLESVLDKQILLFPSSYRKSFDFTQVDTANVLARAEVLNELNHDSEYGKIVVSYPEAIAEKVIDRSALEKNTLEISLGAKLGIDFINEFLIDYDFDRRDFVYEPGQFSIRGGIVDIFSFSSDLPYRIEFFGDEVESIRSFEIESQLSVADVKSLTIVPNVQAKFLTESNISILDYIDQDTQLWFKDVEFTLDIVKAGYKKAVELWKALPAADKTQNPEWIDPKFAFSDEKLLGDHLQDFPLVEFGKQFFYKTDNRFEFETKPQPSFNKDFNLLIHNLKENEKEGIVNFIFTDSPKQIERLYAILEDIDKTAKFTPINSMLREGFVDPQIQTAFYTDHQIFDRYYKYKLKKGYQKSQAITLKDLRELKSGDYVTHIDHGIGKYAGLEKVEVNGKTQEMIRLIYADNDLLYVNINSLNRIAKYSGKESGVPKMNKLGTDAWDKLKKTTKKKVKDIARDLIKLYALRKTQAGTAFSPDSYLQTELEASFIYEDTPDQLKATQDVKKDMESPHPMDRLVCGDVGFGKTEIAVRAAFKAVAEGKQAAVLVPTTILALQHFKTFSSRLKDFPVTVDYINRFKTNKQIKDTLAEAAAGKVDILIGTHRLLSKDVKFKDLGIMIIDEEQK
;
A
#
# COMPACT_ATOMS: atom_id res chain seq x y z
N VAL A 1 12.42 -19.57 18.18
CA VAL A 1 11.16 -20.04 17.62
C VAL A 1 10.12 -18.95 17.75
N GLY A 2 9.23 -18.82 16.77
CA GLY A 2 8.26 -17.72 16.71
C GLY A 2 8.97 -16.37 16.68
N SER A 3 8.37 -15.33 17.27
CA SER A 3 8.96 -13.98 17.34
C SER A 3 10.04 -13.83 18.45
N ALA A 4 10.55 -14.94 19.01
CA ALA A 4 11.61 -14.91 20.03
C ALA A 4 12.88 -14.22 19.51
N ASP A 5 13.23 -14.43 18.23
CA ASP A 5 14.40 -13.83 17.60
C ASP A 5 14.32 -12.28 17.67
N ALA A 6 13.14 -11.71 17.43
CA ALA A 6 12.91 -10.26 17.50
C ALA A 6 13.04 -9.74 18.95
N ILE A 7 12.51 -10.46 19.94
CA ILE A 7 12.60 -10.07 21.37
C ILE A 7 14.05 -10.10 21.86
N VAL A 8 14.83 -11.13 21.49
CA VAL A 8 16.27 -11.22 21.84
C VAL A 8 17.05 -10.08 21.18
N ALA A 9 16.79 -9.80 19.91
CA ALA A 9 17.43 -8.72 19.17
C ALA A 9 17.16 -7.35 19.81
N LEU A 10 15.90 -7.09 20.21
CA LEU A 10 15.54 -5.86 20.92
C LEU A 10 16.20 -5.74 22.29
N SER A 11 16.30 -6.85 23.02
CA SER A 11 17.00 -6.87 24.31
C SER A 11 18.46 -6.46 24.15
N SER A 12 19.14 -6.95 23.10
CA SER A 12 20.52 -6.54 22.77
C SER A 12 20.59 -5.05 22.40
N TYR A 13 19.65 -4.56 21.59
CA TYR A 13 19.59 -3.15 21.21
C TYR A 13 19.43 -2.22 22.42
N PHE A 14 18.52 -2.53 23.35
CA PHE A 14 18.32 -1.74 24.57
C PHE A 14 19.52 -1.73 25.50
N LEU A 15 20.33 -2.79 25.52
CA LEU A 15 21.51 -2.87 26.34
C LEU A 15 22.73 -2.14 25.77
N LEU A 16 22.87 -2.17 24.44
CA LEU A 16 24.12 -1.72 23.79
C LEU A 16 23.95 -0.37 23.08
N HIS A 17 22.75 0.01 22.72
CA HIS A 17 22.43 1.24 21.97
C HIS A 17 23.23 1.41 20.65
N LYS A 18 23.69 0.29 20.07
CA LYS A 18 24.48 0.25 18.84
C LYS A 18 23.59 0.16 17.62
N PRO A 19 24.03 0.69 16.46
CA PRO A 19 23.32 0.45 15.21
C PRO A 19 23.33 -1.04 14.86
N ILE A 20 22.24 -1.52 14.27
CA ILE A 20 22.07 -2.94 13.91
C ILE A 20 21.56 -3.05 12.48
N LEU A 21 22.18 -3.94 11.69
CA LEU A 21 21.69 -4.40 10.40
C LEU A 21 21.27 -5.87 10.52
N PHE A 22 19.97 -6.13 10.39
CA PHE A 22 19.42 -7.48 10.31
C PHE A 22 19.32 -7.94 8.86
N VAL A 23 19.79 -9.16 8.59
CA VAL A 23 19.67 -9.79 7.27
C VAL A 23 18.92 -11.11 7.44
N LEU A 24 17.67 -11.10 6.95
CA LEU A 24 16.74 -12.23 6.98
C LEU A 24 16.84 -12.99 5.66
N PRO A 25 16.38 -14.26 5.57
CA PRO A 25 16.54 -15.09 4.39
C PRO A 25 15.89 -14.54 3.11
N ASP A 26 14.77 -13.81 3.27
CA ASP A 26 14.03 -13.23 2.14
C ASP A 26 13.27 -11.95 2.54
N ARG A 27 12.67 -11.32 1.54
CA ARG A 27 11.88 -10.08 1.71
C ARG A 27 10.68 -10.25 2.64
N GLU A 28 10.02 -11.39 2.60
CA GLU A 28 8.81 -11.63 3.38
C GLU A 28 9.16 -11.79 4.87
N GLU A 29 10.16 -12.60 5.18
CA GLU A 29 10.67 -12.72 6.56
C GLU A 29 11.22 -11.39 7.09
N ALA A 30 11.92 -10.62 6.26
CA ALA A 30 12.41 -9.29 6.63
C ALA A 30 11.26 -8.35 7.01
N ALA A 31 10.17 -8.35 6.24
CA ALA A 31 9.00 -7.52 6.52
C ALA A 31 8.25 -7.94 7.79
N TYR A 32 8.13 -9.24 8.06
CA TYR A 32 7.54 -9.74 9.30
C TYR A 32 8.42 -9.40 10.52
N PHE A 33 9.72 -9.58 10.38
CA PHE A 33 10.66 -9.26 11.45
C PHE A 33 10.67 -7.75 11.75
N GLN A 34 10.65 -6.89 10.73
CA GLN A 34 10.47 -5.45 10.89
C GLN A 34 9.19 -5.13 11.66
N SER A 35 8.06 -5.75 11.28
CA SER A 35 6.76 -5.54 11.92
C SER A 35 6.79 -5.91 13.41
N ASP A 36 7.44 -7.02 13.78
CA ASP A 36 7.62 -7.43 15.17
C ASP A 36 8.43 -6.40 15.96
N LEU A 37 9.55 -5.91 15.37
CA LEU A 37 10.39 -4.89 16.01
C LEU A 37 9.63 -3.56 16.17
N GLU A 38 8.92 -3.10 15.15
CA GLU A 38 8.13 -1.86 15.19
C GLU A 38 7.02 -1.92 16.24
N SER A 39 6.35 -3.07 16.32
CA SER A 39 5.26 -3.27 17.27
C SER A 39 5.72 -3.18 18.73
N VAL A 40 6.91 -3.67 19.04
CA VAL A 40 7.44 -3.66 20.41
C VAL A 40 8.10 -2.33 20.77
N LEU A 41 8.79 -1.70 19.80
CA LEU A 41 9.49 -0.42 20.03
C LEU A 41 8.58 0.80 19.96
N ASP A 42 7.38 0.67 19.37
CA ASP A 42 6.52 1.80 19.00
C ASP A 42 7.31 2.89 18.22
N LYS A 43 8.25 2.44 17.37
CA LYS A 43 9.15 3.28 16.59
C LYS A 43 9.30 2.70 15.19
N GLN A 44 9.39 3.55 14.20
CA GLN A 44 9.64 3.14 12.82
C GLN A 44 11.02 2.48 12.69
N ILE A 45 11.06 1.29 12.08
CA ILE A 45 12.26 0.55 11.74
C ILE A 45 12.51 0.66 10.23
N LEU A 46 13.76 0.83 9.85
CA LEU A 46 14.14 1.02 8.45
C LEU A 46 14.17 -0.33 7.71
N LEU A 47 13.39 -0.46 6.64
CA LEU A 47 13.48 -1.60 5.72
C LEU A 47 14.30 -1.19 4.50
N PHE A 48 15.41 -1.89 4.24
CA PHE A 48 16.28 -1.65 3.10
C PHE A 48 15.99 -2.70 2.00
N PRO A 49 15.15 -2.38 0.98
CA PRO A 49 14.74 -3.33 -0.05
C PRO A 49 15.69 -3.33 -1.25
N SER A 50 15.59 -4.33 -2.13
CA SER A 50 16.18 -4.28 -3.47
C SER A 50 15.38 -3.33 -4.38
N SER A 51 16.08 -2.56 -5.22
CA SER A 51 15.47 -1.62 -6.18
C SER A 51 14.73 -2.31 -7.33
N TYR A 52 14.94 -3.59 -7.52
CA TYR A 52 14.44 -4.31 -8.69
C TYR A 52 13.19 -5.13 -8.37
N ARG A 53 12.25 -5.19 -9.33
CA ARG A 53 11.03 -6.01 -9.22
C ARG A 53 11.30 -7.49 -9.15
N LYS A 54 12.34 -7.93 -9.85
CA LYS A 54 12.83 -9.31 -9.83
C LYS A 54 14.27 -9.32 -9.37
N SER A 55 14.57 -10.24 -8.49
CA SER A 55 15.92 -10.40 -7.94
C SER A 55 16.97 -10.46 -9.02
N PHE A 56 17.98 -9.59 -8.92
CA PHE A 56 19.12 -9.44 -9.84
C PHE A 56 18.74 -9.16 -11.30
N ASP A 57 17.57 -8.61 -11.57
CA ASP A 57 17.13 -8.18 -12.90
C ASP A 57 17.17 -6.65 -13.00
N PHE A 58 18.31 -6.10 -13.38
CA PHE A 58 18.56 -4.66 -13.50
C PHE A 58 17.74 -3.98 -14.61
N THR A 59 16.98 -4.73 -15.40
CA THR A 59 16.12 -4.17 -16.46
C THR A 59 14.74 -3.72 -15.94
N GLN A 60 14.35 -4.13 -14.73
CA GLN A 60 13.02 -3.88 -14.15
C GLN A 60 13.12 -3.21 -12.78
N VAL A 61 13.17 -1.90 -12.78
CA VAL A 61 13.23 -1.09 -11.55
C VAL A 61 11.84 -0.95 -10.92
N ASP A 62 11.79 -0.98 -9.59
CA ASP A 62 10.62 -0.64 -8.79
C ASP A 62 10.82 0.71 -8.10
N THR A 63 10.11 1.72 -8.55
CA THR A 63 10.25 3.10 -8.05
C THR A 63 10.00 3.22 -6.55
N ALA A 64 9.05 2.45 -6.00
CA ALA A 64 8.76 2.48 -4.57
C ALA A 64 9.93 1.94 -3.74
N ASN A 65 10.57 0.88 -4.21
CA ASN A 65 11.76 0.33 -3.55
C ASN A 65 12.98 1.27 -3.67
N VAL A 66 13.13 1.97 -4.80
CA VAL A 66 14.18 3.00 -4.96
C VAL A 66 14.02 4.11 -3.93
N LEU A 67 12.79 4.56 -3.73
CA LEU A 67 12.46 5.57 -2.69
C LEU A 67 12.81 5.07 -1.30
N ALA A 68 12.37 3.87 -0.95
CA ALA A 68 12.66 3.29 0.36
C ALA A 68 14.19 3.14 0.60
N ARG A 69 14.97 2.77 -0.42
CA ARG A 69 16.44 2.74 -0.31
C ARG A 69 17.02 4.13 -0.09
N ALA A 70 16.57 5.14 -0.84
CA ALA A 70 17.04 6.51 -0.70
C ALA A 70 16.70 7.09 0.69
N GLU A 71 15.49 6.79 1.21
CA GLU A 71 15.09 7.14 2.57
C GLU A 71 16.04 6.54 3.61
N VAL A 72 16.33 5.23 3.51
CA VAL A 72 17.24 4.56 4.44
C VAL A 72 18.65 5.14 4.38
N LEU A 73 19.20 5.36 3.19
CA LEU A 73 20.55 5.95 3.05
C LEU A 73 20.62 7.38 3.61
N ASN A 74 19.58 8.19 3.35
CA ASN A 74 19.49 9.53 3.91
C ASN A 74 19.39 9.48 5.44
N GLU A 75 18.55 8.61 6.00
CA GLU A 75 18.45 8.42 7.44
C GLU A 75 19.77 7.96 8.07
N LEU A 76 20.52 7.09 7.41
CA LEU A 76 21.84 6.62 7.91
C LEU A 76 22.88 7.74 7.98
N ASN A 77 22.73 8.84 7.23
CA ASN A 77 23.62 10.00 7.28
C ASN A 77 23.31 10.97 8.43
N HIS A 78 22.14 10.87 9.06
CA HIS A 78 21.78 11.73 10.18
C HIS A 78 22.21 11.11 11.51
N ASP A 79 22.76 11.91 12.41
CA ASP A 79 23.09 11.47 13.76
C ASP A 79 21.82 11.09 14.54
N SER A 80 21.91 10.04 15.34
CA SER A 80 20.84 9.58 16.22
C SER A 80 21.39 9.32 17.60
N GLU A 81 20.67 9.72 18.64
CA GLU A 81 21.03 9.46 20.05
C GLU A 81 21.16 7.97 20.37
N TYR A 82 20.36 7.16 19.67
CA TYR A 82 20.41 5.70 19.73
C TYR A 82 20.75 5.15 18.34
N GLY A 83 21.50 4.07 18.28
CA GLY A 83 21.84 3.40 17.02
C GLY A 83 20.60 3.08 16.19
N LYS A 84 20.72 3.16 14.87
CA LYS A 84 19.62 2.87 13.94
C LYS A 84 19.48 1.38 13.72
N ILE A 85 18.23 0.93 13.53
CA ILE A 85 17.92 -0.46 13.20
C ILE A 85 17.50 -0.51 11.74
N VAL A 86 18.19 -1.31 10.95
CA VAL A 86 17.90 -1.58 9.54
C VAL A 86 17.60 -3.08 9.38
N VAL A 87 16.56 -3.40 8.67
CA VAL A 87 16.21 -4.79 8.30
C VAL A 87 16.35 -4.94 6.79
N SER A 88 16.95 -6.02 6.34
CA SER A 88 17.23 -6.28 4.93
C SER A 88 17.23 -7.79 4.62
N TYR A 89 17.57 -8.14 3.37
CA TYR A 89 17.63 -9.51 2.86
C TYR A 89 18.71 -9.63 1.76
N PRO A 90 19.12 -10.84 1.35
CA PRO A 90 20.31 -11.07 0.54
C PRO A 90 20.40 -10.24 -0.75
N GLU A 91 19.31 -10.17 -1.53
CA GLU A 91 19.28 -9.45 -2.80
C GLU A 91 19.42 -7.93 -2.61
N ALA A 92 18.92 -7.42 -1.48
CA ALA A 92 18.99 -5.99 -1.19
C ALA A 92 20.39 -5.55 -0.75
N ILE A 93 21.07 -6.35 0.08
CA ILE A 93 22.44 -6.04 0.54
C ILE A 93 23.51 -6.29 -0.54
N ALA A 94 23.22 -7.20 -1.49
CA ALA A 94 24.09 -7.42 -2.64
C ALA A 94 24.08 -6.25 -3.62
N GLU A 95 23.00 -5.49 -3.69
CA GLU A 95 22.88 -4.32 -4.54
C GLU A 95 23.68 -3.16 -3.96
N LYS A 96 24.65 -2.66 -4.74
CA LYS A 96 25.52 -1.55 -4.37
C LYS A 96 24.75 -0.24 -4.22
N VAL A 97 25.30 0.67 -3.47
CA VAL A 97 24.76 2.00 -3.16
C VAL A 97 25.75 3.09 -3.57
N ILE A 98 25.26 4.30 -3.72
CA ILE A 98 26.10 5.49 -3.91
C ILE A 98 26.97 5.73 -2.67
N ASP A 99 28.19 6.18 -2.86
CA ASP A 99 29.08 6.60 -1.76
C ASP A 99 28.47 7.75 -0.95
N ARG A 100 28.67 7.75 0.40
CA ARG A 100 28.14 8.75 1.33
C ARG A 100 28.52 10.18 0.93
N SER A 101 29.78 10.41 0.57
CA SER A 101 30.26 11.74 0.17
C SER A 101 29.63 12.23 -1.15
N ALA A 102 29.34 11.30 -2.06
CA ALA A 102 28.65 11.60 -3.30
C ALA A 102 27.16 11.89 -3.04
N LEU A 103 26.50 11.18 -2.14
CA LEU A 103 25.13 11.46 -1.74
C LEU A 103 25.01 12.86 -1.11
N GLU A 104 25.86 13.19 -0.14
CA GLU A 104 25.86 14.49 0.54
C GLU A 104 26.08 15.66 -0.43
N LYS A 105 27.04 15.55 -1.36
CA LYS A 105 27.30 16.58 -2.37
C LYS A 105 26.14 16.83 -3.33
N ASN A 106 25.32 15.84 -3.55
CA ASN A 106 24.20 15.87 -4.48
C ASN A 106 22.84 16.06 -3.79
N THR A 107 22.85 16.30 -2.49
CA THR A 107 21.65 16.53 -1.67
C THR A 107 21.56 18.01 -1.34
N LEU A 108 20.37 18.61 -1.47
CA LEU A 108 20.10 19.99 -1.08
C LEU A 108 19.24 20.04 0.18
N GLU A 109 19.79 20.60 1.25
CA GLU A 109 19.03 20.87 2.46
C GLU A 109 18.48 22.31 2.43
N ILE A 110 17.19 22.47 2.65
CA ILE A 110 16.48 23.75 2.72
C ILE A 110 15.88 23.88 4.12
N SER A 111 16.25 24.94 4.83
CA SER A 111 15.74 25.23 6.17
C SER A 111 14.90 26.50 6.17
N LEU A 112 13.97 26.62 7.12
CA LEU A 112 13.19 27.81 7.37
C LEU A 112 14.11 29.02 7.60
N GLY A 113 13.84 30.16 6.92
CA GLY A 113 14.66 31.35 6.97
C GLY A 113 15.92 31.29 6.10
N ALA A 114 16.18 30.20 5.37
CA ALA A 114 17.30 30.12 4.45
C ALA A 114 17.15 31.13 3.31
N LYS A 115 18.25 31.76 2.89
CA LYS A 115 18.28 32.67 1.74
C LYS A 115 18.73 31.89 0.50
N LEU A 116 17.76 31.41 -0.24
CA LEU A 116 17.95 30.64 -1.46
C LEU A 116 17.05 31.20 -2.55
N GLY A 117 17.60 31.62 -3.66
CA GLY A 117 16.80 32.08 -4.79
C GLY A 117 16.01 30.97 -5.45
N ILE A 118 14.75 31.23 -5.84
CA ILE A 118 13.91 30.27 -6.58
C ILE A 118 14.61 29.78 -7.86
N ASP A 119 15.37 30.68 -8.53
CA ASP A 119 16.11 30.32 -9.75
C ASP A 119 17.19 29.26 -9.46
N PHE A 120 17.91 29.38 -8.34
CA PHE A 120 18.88 28.39 -7.92
C PHE A 120 18.22 27.00 -7.69
N ILE A 121 17.07 26.99 -7.01
CA ILE A 121 16.32 25.73 -6.78
C ILE A 121 15.85 25.15 -8.12
N ASN A 122 15.37 25.99 -9.03
CA ASN A 122 14.94 25.56 -10.36
C ASN A 122 16.10 24.96 -11.17
N GLU A 123 17.28 25.58 -11.18
CA GLU A 123 18.48 25.07 -11.83
C GLU A 123 18.91 23.74 -11.20
N PHE A 124 18.98 23.67 -9.87
CA PHE A 124 19.32 22.45 -9.15
C PHE A 124 18.37 21.30 -9.52
N LEU A 125 17.05 21.53 -9.48
CA LEU A 125 16.07 20.47 -9.77
C LEU A 125 16.16 19.99 -11.23
N ILE A 126 16.40 20.90 -12.19
CA ILE A 126 16.58 20.55 -13.61
C ILE A 126 17.87 19.76 -13.81
N ASP A 127 18.98 20.17 -13.17
CA ASP A 127 20.27 19.49 -13.28
C ASP A 127 20.23 18.06 -12.73
N TYR A 128 19.33 17.80 -11.80
CA TYR A 128 19.09 16.50 -11.19
C TYR A 128 17.89 15.74 -11.79
N ASP A 129 17.46 16.10 -13.02
CA ASP A 129 16.42 15.43 -13.80
C ASP A 129 15.04 15.40 -13.11
N PHE A 130 14.75 16.39 -12.23
CA PHE A 130 13.38 16.55 -11.75
C PHE A 130 12.50 17.10 -12.88
N ASP A 131 11.31 16.55 -12.99
CA ASP A 131 10.34 16.89 -14.03
C ASP A 131 9.44 18.05 -13.58
N ARG A 132 9.48 19.17 -14.31
CA ARG A 132 8.64 20.33 -13.99
C ARG A 132 7.21 20.10 -14.44
N ARG A 133 6.26 20.23 -13.52
CA ARG A 133 4.83 20.05 -13.74
C ARG A 133 4.03 21.23 -13.18
N ASP A 134 2.74 21.34 -13.57
CA ASP A 134 1.83 22.32 -12.98
C ASP A 134 1.45 21.94 -11.54
N PHE A 135 1.34 20.64 -11.26
CA PHE A 135 1.10 20.05 -9.95
C PHE A 135 2.02 18.85 -9.75
N VAL A 136 2.38 18.60 -8.50
CA VAL A 136 3.28 17.53 -8.11
C VAL A 136 2.48 16.32 -7.64
N TYR A 137 2.70 15.17 -8.28
CA TYR A 137 2.01 13.91 -7.98
C TYR A 137 2.96 12.74 -7.75
N GLU A 138 4.19 12.84 -8.24
CA GLU A 138 5.17 11.75 -8.23
C GLU A 138 6.53 12.25 -7.74
N PRO A 139 7.31 11.40 -7.04
CA PRO A 139 8.69 11.71 -6.71
C PRO A 139 9.52 12.06 -7.94
N GLY A 140 10.38 13.05 -7.79
CA GLY A 140 11.13 13.62 -8.91
C GLY A 140 10.34 14.65 -9.71
N GLN A 141 9.17 15.07 -9.26
CA GLN A 141 8.43 16.19 -9.85
C GLN A 141 8.55 17.46 -9.01
N PHE A 142 8.47 18.59 -9.67
CA PHE A 142 8.38 19.89 -9.01
C PHE A 142 7.49 20.86 -9.76
N SER A 143 6.99 21.88 -9.06
CA SER A 143 6.17 22.97 -9.61
C SER A 143 6.62 24.30 -9.04
N ILE A 144 6.68 25.33 -9.87
CA ILE A 144 6.97 26.71 -9.44
C ILE A 144 5.82 27.60 -9.86
N ARG A 145 5.17 28.24 -8.88
CA ARG A 145 4.01 29.12 -9.08
C ARG A 145 4.18 30.41 -8.28
N GLY A 146 4.75 31.45 -8.91
CA GLY A 146 5.11 32.69 -8.22
C GLY A 146 6.15 32.43 -7.13
N GLY A 147 5.84 32.76 -5.89
CA GLY A 147 6.70 32.55 -4.72
C GLY A 147 6.54 31.19 -4.07
N ILE A 148 5.87 30.21 -4.72
CA ILE A 148 5.62 28.87 -4.18
C ILE A 148 6.35 27.84 -5.03
N VAL A 149 7.10 26.97 -4.38
CA VAL A 149 7.77 25.83 -4.99
C VAL A 149 7.26 24.55 -4.34
N ASP A 150 6.61 23.70 -5.11
CA ASP A 150 6.20 22.36 -4.68
C ASP A 150 7.22 21.33 -5.20
N ILE A 151 7.74 20.48 -4.34
CA ILE A 151 8.80 19.52 -4.68
C ILE A 151 8.45 18.15 -4.07
N PHE A 152 8.61 17.09 -4.86
CA PHE A 152 8.55 15.73 -4.35
C PHE A 152 9.94 15.09 -4.42
N SER A 153 10.63 15.09 -3.28
CA SER A 153 11.96 14.49 -3.13
C SER A 153 11.87 12.95 -3.23
N PHE A 154 12.96 12.31 -3.65
CA PHE A 154 13.09 10.85 -3.62
C PHE A 154 13.35 10.28 -2.22
N SER A 155 13.46 11.12 -1.20
CA SER A 155 13.65 10.71 0.21
C SER A 155 12.42 10.91 1.09
N SER A 156 11.24 11.15 0.53
CA SER A 156 10.04 11.44 1.32
C SER A 156 8.79 10.78 0.73
N ASP A 157 7.86 10.38 1.62
CA ASP A 157 6.56 9.82 1.25
C ASP A 157 5.54 10.89 0.81
N LEU A 158 5.75 12.15 1.19
CA LEU A 158 4.90 13.28 0.85
C LEU A 158 5.70 14.39 0.16
N PRO A 159 5.09 15.11 -0.79
CA PRO A 159 5.69 16.30 -1.36
C PRO A 159 5.70 17.46 -0.37
N TYR A 160 6.61 18.39 -0.59
CA TYR A 160 6.78 19.60 0.19
C TYR A 160 6.39 20.83 -0.62
N ARG A 161 5.76 21.79 0.06
CA ARG A 161 5.45 23.13 -0.42
C ARG A 161 6.29 24.13 0.33
N ILE A 162 7.11 24.88 -0.41
CA ILE A 162 7.99 25.91 0.11
C ILE A 162 7.42 27.27 -0.34
N GLU A 163 7.17 28.15 0.59
CA GLU A 163 6.77 29.54 0.31
C GLU A 163 7.97 30.46 0.50
N PHE A 164 8.16 31.36 -0.44
CA PHE A 164 9.24 32.34 -0.46
C PHE A 164 8.72 33.77 -0.34
N PHE A 165 9.36 34.52 0.52
CA PHE A 165 9.22 35.98 0.52
C PHE A 165 10.52 36.60 -0.05
N GLY A 166 10.50 36.96 -1.33
CA GLY A 166 11.72 37.27 -2.08
C GLY A 166 12.60 36.02 -2.23
N ASP A 167 13.83 36.11 -1.70
CA ASP A 167 14.80 35.00 -1.69
C ASP A 167 14.87 34.26 -0.34
N GLU A 168 13.97 34.54 0.60
CA GLU A 168 13.95 33.94 1.93
C GLU A 168 12.82 32.92 2.04
N VAL A 169 13.11 31.75 2.60
CA VAL A 169 12.15 30.69 2.86
C VAL A 169 11.26 31.07 4.04
N GLU A 170 9.98 31.40 3.78
CA GLU A 170 9.01 31.81 4.78
C GLU A 170 8.32 30.67 5.45
N SER A 171 7.95 29.62 4.71
CA SER A 171 7.34 28.43 5.26
C SER A 171 7.70 27.18 4.45
N ILE A 172 7.73 26.03 5.13
CA ILE A 172 7.89 24.71 4.53
C ILE A 172 6.80 23.79 5.10
N ARG A 173 6.01 23.20 4.22
CA ARG A 173 4.90 22.32 4.61
C ARG A 173 4.88 21.05 3.77
N SER A 174 4.62 19.90 4.40
CA SER A 174 4.24 18.71 3.65
C SER A 174 2.78 18.80 3.22
N PHE A 175 2.40 18.19 2.11
CA PHE A 175 1.03 18.20 1.63
C PHE A 175 0.62 16.84 1.03
N GLU A 176 -0.67 16.58 1.06
CA GLU A 176 -1.26 15.35 0.50
C GLU A 176 -1.42 15.48 -1.02
N ILE A 177 -1.05 14.41 -1.72
CA ILE A 177 -1.01 14.38 -3.20
C ILE A 177 -2.41 14.56 -3.80
N GLU A 178 -3.41 13.86 -3.26
CA GLU A 178 -4.77 13.83 -3.83
C GLU A 178 -5.52 15.14 -3.58
N SER A 179 -5.48 15.65 -2.38
CA SER A 179 -6.19 16.86 -1.97
C SER A 179 -5.41 18.15 -2.23
N GLN A 180 -4.07 18.07 -2.41
CA GLN A 180 -3.14 19.20 -2.49
C GLN A 180 -3.16 20.10 -1.24
N LEU A 181 -3.70 19.60 -0.12
CA LEU A 181 -3.79 20.32 1.15
C LEU A 181 -2.58 20.02 2.04
N SER A 182 -2.10 21.06 2.74
CA SER A 182 -1.00 20.92 3.69
C SER A 182 -1.39 20.01 4.86
N VAL A 183 -0.45 19.13 5.26
CA VAL A 183 -0.62 18.16 6.34
C VAL A 183 0.12 18.59 7.60
N ALA A 184 1.38 19.02 7.45
CA ALA A 184 2.22 19.42 8.58
C ALA A 184 3.23 20.49 8.18
N ASP A 185 3.58 21.37 9.15
CA ASP A 185 4.70 22.29 9.02
C ASP A 185 6.00 21.58 9.39
N VAL A 186 7.07 21.84 8.63
CA VAL A 186 8.41 21.30 8.87
C VAL A 186 9.45 22.42 8.93
N LYS A 187 10.51 22.22 9.70
CA LYS A 187 11.57 23.24 9.89
C LYS A 187 12.62 23.17 8.80
N SER A 188 12.85 22.00 8.24
CA SER A 188 13.79 21.77 7.14
C SER A 188 13.31 20.61 6.28
N LEU A 189 13.77 20.58 5.04
CA LEU A 189 13.58 19.47 4.13
C LEU A 189 14.89 19.14 3.42
N THR A 190 15.04 17.86 3.07
CA THR A 190 16.16 17.36 2.30
C THR A 190 15.70 16.93 0.93
N ILE A 191 16.24 17.53 -0.12
CA ILE A 191 15.96 17.16 -1.50
C ILE A 191 17.03 16.18 -1.95
N VAL A 192 16.67 14.92 -2.09
CA VAL A 192 17.52 13.86 -2.62
C VAL A 192 17.11 13.57 -4.06
N PRO A 193 18.04 13.61 -5.01
CA PRO A 193 17.76 13.29 -6.42
C PRO A 193 17.57 11.77 -6.60
N ASN A 194 17.19 11.37 -7.81
CA ASN A 194 17.19 9.94 -8.17
C ASN A 194 18.63 9.43 -8.24
N VAL A 195 19.11 8.89 -7.11
CA VAL A 195 20.49 8.41 -6.95
C VAL A 195 20.84 7.23 -7.86
N GLN A 196 19.86 6.53 -8.42
CA GLN A 196 20.13 5.40 -9.34
C GLN A 196 20.40 5.82 -10.78
N ALA A 197 19.79 6.89 -11.28
CA ALA A 197 19.84 7.21 -12.71
C ALA A 197 21.13 7.89 -13.15
N LYS A 198 21.74 8.75 -12.35
CA LYS A 198 22.84 9.63 -12.76
C LYS A 198 24.23 9.20 -12.26
N PHE A 199 24.33 8.42 -11.18
CA PHE A 199 25.58 8.16 -10.46
C PHE A 199 26.11 6.72 -10.59
N LEU A 200 25.58 5.96 -11.54
CA LEU A 200 25.70 4.50 -11.60
C LEU A 200 27.06 3.97 -12.14
N THR A 201 28.04 4.79 -12.40
CA THR A 201 29.22 4.29 -13.14
C THR A 201 30.56 4.36 -12.39
N GLU A 202 30.76 5.22 -11.39
CA GLU A 202 32.11 5.41 -10.84
C GLU A 202 32.24 5.37 -9.30
N SER A 203 31.14 5.43 -8.54
CA SER A 203 31.21 5.52 -7.07
C SER A 203 30.25 4.62 -6.30
N ASN A 204 29.90 3.45 -6.87
CA ASN A 204 29.03 2.51 -6.16
C ASN A 204 29.85 1.59 -5.24
N ILE A 205 29.50 1.62 -3.96
CA ILE A 205 30.11 0.84 -2.88
C ILE A 205 29.12 -0.22 -2.35
N SER A 206 29.64 -1.19 -1.60
CA SER A 206 28.78 -2.09 -0.84
C SER A 206 28.00 -1.30 0.24
N ILE A 207 26.80 -1.75 0.60
CA ILE A 207 26.11 -1.19 1.76
C ILE A 207 26.92 -1.36 3.05
N LEU A 208 27.77 -2.39 3.11
CA LEU A 208 28.67 -2.61 4.24
C LEU A 208 29.78 -1.55 4.33
N ASP A 209 30.21 -0.97 3.20
CA ASP A 209 31.13 0.18 3.19
C ASP A 209 30.44 1.49 3.56
N TYR A 210 29.10 1.53 3.46
CA TYR A 210 28.30 2.72 3.73
C TYR A 210 27.98 2.90 5.21
N ILE A 211 27.72 1.79 5.91
CA ILE A 211 27.38 1.78 7.35
C ILE A 211 28.62 1.94 8.23
N ASP A 212 28.41 2.40 9.46
CA ASP A 212 29.49 2.59 10.44
C ASP A 212 30.06 1.24 10.90
N GLN A 213 31.38 1.15 11.11
CA GLN A 213 32.08 -0.11 11.47
C GLN A 213 31.67 -0.67 12.83
N ASP A 214 31.05 0.11 13.69
CA ASP A 214 30.54 -0.38 14.98
C ASP A 214 29.11 -0.94 14.87
N THR A 215 28.52 -0.96 13.67
CA THR A 215 27.24 -1.58 13.39
C THR A 215 27.30 -3.08 13.63
N GLN A 216 26.37 -3.61 14.40
CA GLN A 216 26.23 -5.05 14.59
C GLN A 216 25.50 -5.66 13.40
N LEU A 217 26.09 -6.66 12.78
CA LEU A 217 25.45 -7.43 11.71
C LEU A 217 24.79 -8.67 12.32
N TRP A 218 23.49 -8.82 12.11
CA TRP A 218 22.72 -9.97 12.57
C TRP A 218 22.18 -10.75 11.36
N PHE A 219 22.72 -11.95 11.15
CA PHE A 219 22.35 -12.82 10.01
C PHE A 219 21.60 -14.06 10.49
N LYS A 220 20.46 -14.34 9.86
CA LYS A 220 19.70 -15.56 10.16
C LYS A 220 20.32 -16.81 9.52
N ASP A 221 21.04 -16.66 8.42
CA ASP A 221 21.78 -17.73 7.74
C ASP A 221 22.79 -17.11 6.78
N VAL A 222 24.06 -17.09 7.16
CA VAL A 222 25.13 -16.48 6.35
C VAL A 222 25.40 -17.30 5.09
N GLU A 223 25.45 -18.64 5.20
CA GLU A 223 25.72 -19.52 4.06
C GLU A 223 24.65 -19.38 2.99
N PHE A 224 23.39 -19.44 3.38
CA PHE A 224 22.25 -19.24 2.51
C PHE A 224 22.28 -17.86 1.84
N THR A 225 22.61 -16.80 2.60
CA THR A 225 22.75 -15.43 2.07
C THR A 225 23.82 -15.39 0.97
N LEU A 226 25.00 -15.93 1.21
CA LEU A 226 26.10 -15.95 0.25
C LEU A 226 25.76 -16.78 -1.00
N ASP A 227 25.04 -17.88 -0.84
CA ASP A 227 24.58 -18.73 -1.97
C ASP A 227 23.57 -17.99 -2.86
N ILE A 228 22.61 -17.26 -2.27
CA ILE A 228 21.66 -16.41 -3.01
C ILE A 228 22.41 -15.33 -3.80
N VAL A 229 23.35 -14.64 -3.15
CA VAL A 229 24.13 -13.57 -3.80
C VAL A 229 24.95 -14.14 -4.95
N LYS A 230 25.61 -15.28 -4.77
CA LYS A 230 26.38 -15.97 -5.81
C LYS A 230 25.54 -16.36 -7.01
N ALA A 231 24.41 -17.02 -6.77
CA ALA A 231 23.50 -17.45 -7.82
C ALA A 231 22.89 -16.25 -8.55
N GLY A 232 22.51 -15.20 -7.80
CA GLY A 232 21.95 -13.98 -8.34
C GLY A 232 22.94 -13.18 -9.19
N TYR A 233 24.16 -12.99 -8.69
CA TYR A 233 25.22 -12.30 -9.42
C TYR A 233 25.53 -13.02 -10.75
N LYS A 234 25.68 -14.35 -10.73
CA LYS A 234 25.87 -15.16 -11.94
C LYS A 234 24.74 -14.94 -12.94
N LYS A 235 23.48 -14.97 -12.49
CA LYS A 235 22.30 -14.71 -13.34
C LYS A 235 22.34 -13.31 -13.96
N ALA A 236 22.69 -12.28 -13.19
CA ALA A 236 22.82 -10.91 -13.70
C ALA A 236 23.90 -10.80 -14.78
N VAL A 237 25.06 -11.43 -14.56
CA VAL A 237 26.15 -11.47 -15.55
C VAL A 237 25.75 -12.21 -16.85
N GLU A 238 25.03 -13.31 -16.76
CA GLU A 238 24.48 -14.03 -17.90
C GLU A 238 23.48 -13.19 -18.68
N LEU A 239 22.57 -12.51 -17.98
CA LEU A 239 21.61 -11.56 -18.57
C LEU A 239 22.34 -10.43 -19.30
N TRP A 240 23.34 -9.82 -18.67
CA TRP A 240 24.15 -8.74 -19.28
C TRP A 240 24.85 -9.20 -20.55
N LYS A 241 25.44 -10.40 -20.55
CA LYS A 241 26.13 -10.96 -21.74
C LYS A 241 25.15 -11.25 -22.88
N ALA A 242 23.92 -11.64 -22.57
CA ALA A 242 22.90 -11.95 -23.57
C ALA A 242 22.27 -10.71 -24.22
N LEU A 243 22.37 -9.52 -23.60
CA LEU A 243 21.82 -8.28 -24.14
C LEU A 243 22.60 -7.80 -25.38
N PRO A 244 21.89 -7.41 -26.46
CA PRO A 244 22.52 -6.78 -27.64
C PRO A 244 23.21 -5.46 -27.28
N ALA A 245 24.30 -5.14 -27.95
CA ALA A 245 25.05 -3.90 -27.74
C ALA A 245 24.19 -2.64 -28.00
N ALA A 246 23.28 -2.72 -28.99
CA ALA A 246 22.33 -1.62 -29.28
C ALA A 246 21.40 -1.33 -28.12
N ASP A 247 20.88 -2.37 -27.45
CA ASP A 247 19.96 -2.21 -26.33
C ASP A 247 20.65 -1.57 -25.10
N LYS A 248 21.90 -1.95 -24.85
CA LYS A 248 22.73 -1.34 -23.80
C LYS A 248 22.98 0.15 -24.03
N THR A 249 23.14 0.56 -25.30
CA THR A 249 23.32 1.98 -25.65
C THR A 249 22.02 2.78 -25.58
N GLN A 250 20.89 2.13 -25.87
CA GLN A 250 19.56 2.77 -25.81
C GLN A 250 18.99 2.92 -24.41
N ASN A 251 19.49 2.11 -23.45
CA ASN A 251 19.04 2.14 -22.06
C ASN A 251 20.25 2.42 -21.15
N PRO A 252 20.68 3.68 -21.04
CA PRO A 252 21.85 4.06 -20.24
C PRO A 252 21.66 3.81 -18.74
N GLU A 253 20.44 3.60 -18.31
CA GLU A 253 20.08 3.21 -16.93
C GLU A 253 20.42 1.73 -16.63
N TRP A 254 20.69 0.90 -17.62
CA TRP A 254 21.15 -0.47 -17.41
C TRP A 254 22.66 -0.50 -17.21
N ILE A 255 23.08 -1.12 -16.10
CA ILE A 255 24.47 -1.09 -15.67
C ILE A 255 25.09 -2.48 -15.74
N ASP A 256 26.40 -2.52 -16.01
CA ASP A 256 27.17 -3.76 -15.89
C ASP A 256 27.04 -4.30 -14.44
N PRO A 257 26.63 -5.56 -14.26
CA PRO A 257 26.42 -6.17 -12.94
C PRO A 257 27.57 -5.98 -11.95
N LYS A 258 28.80 -5.87 -12.38
CA LYS A 258 29.96 -5.60 -11.53
C LYS A 258 29.90 -4.25 -10.79
N PHE A 259 29.19 -3.26 -11.38
CA PHE A 259 28.99 -1.96 -10.74
C PHE A 259 27.67 -1.91 -9.96
N ALA A 260 26.69 -2.76 -10.33
CA ALA A 260 25.37 -2.80 -9.71
C ALA A 260 25.32 -3.68 -8.47
N PHE A 261 26.10 -4.76 -8.43
CA PHE A 261 26.02 -5.77 -7.38
C PHE A 261 27.40 -6.13 -6.82
N SER A 262 27.44 -6.50 -5.55
CA SER A 262 28.55 -7.19 -4.91
C SER A 262 28.43 -8.69 -5.21
N ASP A 263 29.55 -9.37 -5.46
CA ASP A 263 29.59 -10.82 -5.52
C ASP A 263 29.71 -11.44 -4.11
N GLU A 264 29.59 -12.76 -4.01
CA GLU A 264 29.66 -13.48 -2.75
C GLU A 264 31.00 -13.33 -2.02
N LYS A 265 32.08 -13.16 -2.77
CA LYS A 265 33.43 -13.03 -2.19
C LYS A 265 33.60 -11.66 -1.54
N LEU A 266 33.25 -10.60 -2.27
CA LEU A 266 33.33 -9.22 -1.74
C LEU A 266 32.46 -9.07 -0.49
N LEU A 267 31.23 -9.59 -0.52
CA LEU A 267 30.34 -9.55 0.64
C LEU A 267 30.91 -10.35 1.81
N GLY A 268 31.38 -11.59 1.57
CA GLY A 268 31.92 -12.44 2.62
C GLY A 268 33.21 -11.89 3.28
N ASP A 269 34.07 -11.25 2.49
CA ASP A 269 35.27 -10.60 3.01
C ASP A 269 34.90 -9.43 3.94
N HIS A 270 33.91 -8.60 3.56
CA HIS A 270 33.46 -7.46 4.37
C HIS A 270 32.74 -7.87 5.67
N LEU A 271 32.06 -9.02 5.73
CA LEU A 271 31.40 -9.46 6.97
C LEU A 271 32.38 -9.61 8.14
N GLN A 272 33.66 -9.86 7.88
CA GLN A 272 34.69 -10.06 8.90
C GLN A 272 35.12 -8.74 9.57
N ASP A 273 34.79 -7.60 8.98
CA ASP A 273 35.15 -6.28 9.50
C ASP A 273 34.18 -5.77 10.59
N PHE A 274 33.09 -6.50 10.84
CA PHE A 274 32.01 -6.10 11.72
C PHE A 274 31.78 -7.04 12.90
N PRO A 275 31.24 -6.55 14.02
CA PRO A 275 30.65 -7.41 15.02
C PRO A 275 29.50 -8.22 14.43
N LEU A 276 29.68 -9.55 14.32
CA LEU A 276 28.72 -10.43 13.65
C LEU A 276 28.00 -11.35 14.64
N VAL A 277 26.69 -11.41 14.52
CA VAL A 277 25.82 -12.33 15.26
C VAL A 277 25.07 -13.19 14.25
N GLU A 278 25.29 -14.49 14.29
CA GLU A 278 24.47 -15.46 13.58
C GLU A 278 23.37 -15.98 14.49
N PHE A 279 22.12 -16.01 14.02
CA PHE A 279 21.00 -16.53 14.78
C PHE A 279 20.17 -17.52 13.93
N GLY A 280 19.38 -18.36 14.57
CA GLY A 280 18.63 -19.43 13.91
C GLY A 280 19.20 -20.80 14.19
N LYS A 281 19.18 -21.70 13.21
CA LYS A 281 19.55 -23.12 13.36
C LYS A 281 20.86 -23.50 12.67
N GLN A 282 21.34 -22.70 11.74
CA GLN A 282 22.54 -22.94 10.97
C GLN A 282 23.55 -21.84 11.23
N PHE A 283 24.83 -22.19 11.35
CA PHE A 283 25.91 -21.25 11.66
C PHE A 283 27.09 -21.52 10.72
N PHE A 284 27.52 -20.50 10.03
CA PHE A 284 28.62 -20.55 9.09
C PHE A 284 29.98 -20.41 9.78
N TYR A 285 30.06 -19.45 10.72
CA TYR A 285 31.29 -19.20 11.46
C TYR A 285 31.38 -20.06 12.72
N LYS A 286 32.61 -20.56 13.01
CA LYS A 286 32.87 -21.28 14.25
C LYS A 286 33.22 -20.27 15.34
N THR A 287 32.49 -20.31 16.45
CA THR A 287 32.74 -19.47 17.62
C THR A 287 32.53 -20.26 18.92
N ASP A 288 33.25 -19.89 19.97
CA ASP A 288 33.05 -20.43 21.32
C ASP A 288 31.88 -19.70 22.04
N ASN A 289 31.48 -18.54 21.54
CA ASN A 289 30.40 -17.75 22.11
C ASN A 289 29.07 -18.20 21.48
N ARG A 290 28.45 -19.25 22.04
CA ARG A 290 27.17 -19.78 21.61
C ARG A 290 26.15 -19.69 22.73
N PHE A 291 24.98 -19.13 22.43
CA PHE A 291 23.84 -19.05 23.35
C PHE A 291 22.70 -19.89 22.79
N GLU A 292 22.11 -20.72 23.59
CA GLU A 292 20.99 -21.58 23.22
C GLU A 292 19.76 -21.19 24.03
N PHE A 293 18.65 -20.93 23.30
CA PHE A 293 17.36 -20.56 23.88
C PHE A 293 16.41 -21.75 23.72
N GLU A 294 15.88 -22.28 24.81
CA GLU A 294 14.96 -23.43 24.82
C GLU A 294 13.50 -23.01 24.52
N THR A 295 13.31 -22.12 23.54
CA THR A 295 11.99 -21.61 23.19
C THR A 295 11.15 -22.66 22.46
N LYS A 296 9.86 -22.72 22.81
CA LYS A 296 8.85 -23.58 22.16
C LYS A 296 7.81 -22.73 21.43
N PRO A 297 7.26 -23.17 20.28
CA PRO A 297 6.19 -22.43 19.63
C PRO A 297 4.93 -22.38 20.50
N GLN A 298 4.12 -21.34 20.33
CA GLN A 298 2.79 -21.29 20.93
C GLN A 298 1.99 -22.52 20.54
N PRO A 299 1.32 -23.22 21.49
CA PRO A 299 0.42 -24.31 21.15
C PRO A 299 -0.73 -23.86 20.26
N SER A 300 -1.17 -24.71 19.34
CA SER A 300 -2.36 -24.45 18.55
C SER A 300 -3.61 -24.77 19.35
N PHE A 301 -4.46 -23.78 19.55
CA PHE A 301 -5.69 -23.95 20.33
C PHE A 301 -6.92 -24.23 19.45
N ASN A 302 -6.87 -23.95 18.14
CA ASN A 302 -7.96 -24.16 17.17
C ASN A 302 -9.31 -23.60 17.66
N LYS A 303 -9.29 -22.44 18.32
CA LYS A 303 -10.46 -21.79 18.96
C LYS A 303 -11.09 -22.61 20.11
N ASP A 304 -10.40 -23.61 20.65
CA ASP A 304 -10.82 -24.30 21.87
C ASP A 304 -10.29 -23.57 23.11
N PHE A 305 -11.18 -22.78 23.72
CA PHE A 305 -10.84 -21.98 24.89
C PHE A 305 -10.66 -22.80 26.16
N ASN A 306 -11.20 -24.03 26.24
CA ASN A 306 -10.91 -24.94 27.36
C ASN A 306 -9.46 -25.39 27.30
N LEU A 307 -8.94 -25.67 26.09
CA LEU A 307 -7.53 -26.03 25.90
C LEU A 307 -6.61 -24.85 26.22
N LEU A 308 -6.98 -23.63 25.83
CA LEU A 308 -6.24 -22.39 26.19
C LEU A 308 -6.20 -22.24 27.72
N ILE A 309 -7.33 -22.31 28.40
CA ILE A 309 -7.42 -22.16 29.88
C ILE A 309 -6.59 -23.23 30.58
N HIS A 310 -6.66 -24.47 30.13
CA HIS A 310 -5.88 -25.55 30.68
C HIS A 310 -4.36 -25.26 30.58
N ASN A 311 -3.93 -24.80 29.39
CA ASN A 311 -2.52 -24.47 29.16
C ASN A 311 -2.05 -23.26 29.98
N LEU A 312 -2.86 -22.16 30.06
CA LEU A 312 -2.56 -21.01 30.92
C LEU A 312 -2.38 -21.42 32.41
N LYS A 313 -3.21 -22.34 32.89
CA LYS A 313 -3.11 -22.85 34.27
C LYS A 313 -1.93 -23.80 34.50
N GLU A 314 -1.57 -24.62 33.52
CA GLU A 314 -0.37 -25.42 33.59
C GLU A 314 0.88 -24.55 33.68
N ASN A 315 0.97 -23.52 32.83
CA ASN A 315 2.02 -22.54 32.88
C ASN A 315 2.10 -21.87 34.26
N GLU A 316 0.97 -21.42 34.82
CA GLU A 316 0.93 -20.81 36.16
C GLU A 316 1.44 -21.77 37.26
N LYS A 317 1.14 -23.06 37.17
CA LYS A 317 1.67 -24.07 38.12
C LYS A 317 3.17 -24.26 37.99
N GLU A 318 3.72 -24.12 36.78
CA GLU A 318 5.16 -24.18 36.51
C GLU A 318 5.90 -22.86 36.79
N GLY A 319 5.16 -21.84 37.23
CA GLY A 319 5.72 -20.51 37.51
C GLY A 319 5.92 -19.63 36.26
N ILE A 320 5.35 -20.05 35.13
CA ILE A 320 5.43 -19.32 33.86
C ILE A 320 4.36 -18.23 33.82
N VAL A 321 4.75 -17.00 33.52
CA VAL A 321 3.87 -15.85 33.37
C VAL A 321 3.32 -15.81 31.95
N ASN A 322 2.00 -15.70 31.81
CA ASN A 322 1.32 -15.68 30.53
C ASN A 322 1.06 -14.25 30.07
N PHE A 323 1.58 -13.88 28.89
CA PHE A 323 1.29 -12.63 28.19
C PHE A 323 0.49 -12.95 26.91
N ILE A 324 -0.54 -12.13 26.62
CA ILE A 324 -1.29 -12.24 25.35
C ILE A 324 -1.17 -10.91 24.62
N PHE A 325 -0.60 -10.95 23.42
CA PHE A 325 -0.41 -9.83 22.52
C PHE A 325 -1.65 -9.66 21.63
N THR A 326 -2.16 -8.43 21.58
CA THR A 326 -3.23 -8.02 20.67
C THR A 326 -3.24 -6.50 20.54
N ASP A 327 -3.46 -5.97 19.34
CA ASP A 327 -3.59 -4.52 19.10
C ASP A 327 -5.05 -4.02 19.24
N SER A 328 -5.98 -4.89 19.59
CA SER A 328 -7.41 -4.58 19.71
C SER A 328 -7.89 -4.64 21.17
N PRO A 329 -8.22 -3.49 21.78
CA PRO A 329 -8.85 -3.47 23.09
C PRO A 329 -10.12 -4.34 23.19
N LYS A 330 -10.92 -4.41 22.11
CA LYS A 330 -12.11 -5.26 22.03
C LYS A 330 -11.76 -6.76 22.14
N GLN A 331 -10.64 -7.20 21.62
CA GLN A 331 -10.19 -8.60 21.76
C GLN A 331 -9.74 -8.91 23.18
N ILE A 332 -9.15 -7.95 23.87
CA ILE A 332 -8.81 -8.10 25.29
C ILE A 332 -10.10 -8.29 26.12
N GLU A 333 -11.10 -7.43 25.91
CA GLU A 333 -12.40 -7.54 26.58
C GLU A 333 -13.08 -8.88 26.30
N ARG A 334 -13.01 -9.34 25.03
CA ARG A 334 -13.55 -10.64 24.63
C ARG A 334 -12.84 -11.80 25.30
N LEU A 335 -11.51 -11.79 25.36
CA LEU A 335 -10.75 -12.83 26.06
C LEU A 335 -11.12 -12.88 27.54
N TYR A 336 -11.22 -11.75 28.20
CA TYR A 336 -11.68 -11.70 29.60
C TYR A 336 -13.10 -12.26 29.76
N ALA A 337 -14.04 -11.88 28.89
CA ALA A 337 -15.41 -12.39 28.96
C ALA A 337 -15.47 -13.92 28.78
N ILE A 338 -14.70 -14.47 27.84
CA ILE A 338 -14.61 -15.94 27.61
C ILE A 338 -14.01 -16.64 28.85
N LEU A 339 -12.94 -16.07 29.40
CA LEU A 339 -12.30 -16.66 30.58
C LEU A 339 -13.22 -16.57 31.82
N GLU A 340 -13.94 -15.46 32.01
CA GLU A 340 -14.91 -15.32 33.10
C GLU A 340 -16.08 -16.29 33.02
N ASP A 341 -16.52 -16.63 31.80
CA ASP A 341 -17.63 -17.55 31.58
C ASP A 341 -17.22 -19.02 31.83
N ILE A 342 -16.00 -19.40 31.40
CA ILE A 342 -15.53 -20.80 31.52
C ILE A 342 -14.82 -21.04 32.85
N ASP A 343 -13.83 -20.21 33.21
CA ASP A 343 -13.05 -20.37 34.44
C ASP A 343 -12.35 -19.06 34.86
N LYS A 344 -12.90 -18.41 35.87
CA LYS A 344 -12.39 -17.13 36.43
C LYS A 344 -11.01 -17.19 37.07
N THR A 345 -10.42 -18.37 37.22
CA THR A 345 -9.12 -18.53 37.88
C THR A 345 -7.95 -18.50 36.92
N ALA A 346 -8.16 -18.61 35.60
CA ALA A 346 -7.11 -18.48 34.63
C ALA A 346 -6.65 -17.01 34.49
N LYS A 347 -5.35 -16.80 34.46
CA LYS A 347 -4.75 -15.44 34.44
C LYS A 347 -3.83 -15.25 33.25
N PHE A 348 -3.92 -14.08 32.65
CA PHE A 348 -2.94 -13.59 31.69
C PHE A 348 -2.76 -12.07 31.83
N THR A 349 -1.66 -11.57 31.29
CA THR A 349 -1.37 -10.14 31.20
C THR A 349 -1.51 -9.71 29.74
N PRO A 350 -2.48 -8.83 29.41
CA PRO A 350 -2.61 -8.36 28.04
C PRO A 350 -1.50 -7.36 27.72
N ILE A 351 -0.97 -7.45 26.50
CA ILE A 351 -0.02 -6.49 25.94
C ILE A 351 -0.66 -5.90 24.68
N ASN A 352 -0.85 -4.57 24.66
CA ASN A 352 -1.39 -3.85 23.52
C ASN A 352 -0.31 -3.64 22.46
N SER A 353 0.06 -4.73 21.81
CA SER A 353 1.04 -4.81 20.73
C SER A 353 0.82 -6.11 19.96
N MET A 354 1.47 -6.27 18.82
CA MET A 354 1.36 -7.46 17.98
C MET A 354 2.72 -8.15 17.84
N LEU A 355 2.70 -9.46 17.79
CA LEU A 355 3.82 -10.30 17.36
C LEU A 355 3.34 -11.25 16.27
N ARG A 356 4.19 -11.59 15.32
CA ARG A 356 3.88 -12.54 14.25
C ARG A 356 3.53 -13.92 14.80
N GLU A 357 4.32 -14.43 15.73
CA GLU A 357 4.14 -15.77 16.29
C GLU A 357 4.47 -15.79 17.77
N GLY A 358 3.57 -16.38 18.55
CA GLY A 358 3.79 -16.59 19.96
C GLY A 358 4.81 -17.69 20.25
N PHE A 359 5.39 -17.66 21.45
CA PHE A 359 6.34 -18.66 21.93
C PHE A 359 6.31 -18.78 23.45
N VAL A 360 6.84 -19.87 23.96
CA VAL A 360 7.05 -20.10 25.39
C VAL A 360 8.54 -20.27 25.64
N ASP A 361 9.07 -19.51 26.58
CA ASP A 361 10.45 -19.61 27.03
C ASP A 361 10.51 -20.07 28.50
N PRO A 362 10.81 -21.35 28.75
CA PRO A 362 10.90 -21.90 30.10
C PRO A 362 12.10 -21.36 30.92
N GLN A 363 13.17 -20.90 30.26
CA GLN A 363 14.37 -20.39 30.92
C GLN A 363 14.09 -19.06 31.63
N ILE A 364 13.28 -18.18 31.01
CA ILE A 364 12.86 -16.93 31.65
C ILE A 364 11.46 -17.02 32.25
N GLN A 365 10.85 -18.22 32.27
CA GLN A 365 9.53 -18.51 32.84
C GLN A 365 8.43 -17.61 32.25
N THR A 366 8.41 -17.45 30.93
CA THR A 366 7.48 -16.56 30.26
C THR A 366 6.87 -17.20 29.02
N ALA A 367 5.56 -17.03 28.85
CA ALA A 367 4.81 -17.44 27.67
C ALA A 367 4.25 -16.20 26.98
N PHE A 368 4.57 -16.03 25.72
CA PHE A 368 4.08 -14.97 24.84
C PHE A 368 3.11 -15.57 23.84
N TYR A 369 1.82 -15.31 23.99
CA TYR A 369 0.77 -15.74 23.08
C TYR A 369 0.31 -14.59 22.21
N THR A 370 -0.17 -14.92 21.01
CA THR A 370 -0.78 -13.97 20.11
C THR A 370 -2.26 -14.31 19.92
N ASP A 371 -3.12 -13.32 19.93
CA ASP A 371 -4.55 -13.50 19.83
C ASP A 371 -4.94 -14.09 18.46
N HIS A 372 -4.28 -13.69 17.37
CA HIS A 372 -4.58 -14.22 16.04
C HIS A 372 -4.30 -15.73 15.95
N GLN A 373 -3.25 -16.27 16.60
CA GLN A 373 -3.03 -17.71 16.68
C GLN A 373 -4.04 -18.42 17.61
N ILE A 374 -4.48 -17.76 18.71
CA ILE A 374 -5.55 -18.29 19.58
C ILE A 374 -6.86 -18.42 18.81
N PHE A 375 -7.22 -17.40 18.03
CA PHE A 375 -8.45 -17.32 17.24
C PHE A 375 -8.34 -17.94 15.83
N ASP A 376 -7.21 -18.59 15.50
CA ASP A 376 -6.92 -19.17 14.17
C ASP A 376 -7.17 -18.17 13.03
N ARG A 377 -6.50 -17.01 13.13
CA ARG A 377 -6.53 -15.92 12.14
C ARG A 377 -5.18 -15.78 11.47
N TYR A 378 -5.17 -15.27 10.25
CA TYR A 378 -3.92 -14.96 9.54
C TYR A 378 -3.36 -13.62 9.99
N TYR A 379 -2.08 -13.62 10.39
CA TYR A 379 -1.33 -12.39 10.65
C TYR A 379 -0.95 -11.72 9.34
N LYS A 380 -1.14 -10.39 9.26
CA LYS A 380 -0.64 -9.56 8.16
C LYS A 380 0.19 -8.42 8.73
N TYR A 381 1.42 -8.29 8.25
CA TYR A 381 2.23 -7.13 8.56
C TYR A 381 1.66 -5.87 7.90
N LYS A 382 1.82 -4.72 8.56
CA LYS A 382 1.38 -3.43 8.04
C LYS A 382 2.40 -2.96 6.99
N LEU A 383 2.06 -3.06 5.70
CA LEU A 383 2.84 -2.41 4.66
C LEU A 383 2.59 -0.89 4.72
N LYS A 384 3.64 -0.08 4.69
CA LYS A 384 3.51 1.34 4.34
C LYS A 384 2.81 1.43 2.99
N LYS A 385 1.85 2.35 2.86
CA LYS A 385 1.16 2.60 1.58
C LYS A 385 2.22 3.04 0.55
N GLY A 386 2.54 2.15 -0.37
CA GLY A 386 3.37 2.49 -1.50
C GLY A 386 2.64 3.48 -2.42
N TYR A 387 3.42 4.36 -3.02
CA TYR A 387 2.98 5.32 -4.03
C TYR A 387 2.14 4.65 -5.14
N GLN A 388 0.95 5.20 -5.46
CA GLN A 388 0.12 4.80 -6.59
C GLN A 388 0.32 5.75 -7.77
N LYS A 389 0.67 5.19 -8.92
CA LYS A 389 0.97 5.92 -10.15
C LYS A 389 -0.27 6.64 -10.70
N SER A 390 -0.17 7.94 -10.95
CA SER A 390 -1.18 8.76 -11.61
C SER A 390 -1.41 8.35 -13.08
N GLN A 391 -2.65 8.49 -13.58
CA GLN A 391 -3.05 8.16 -14.97
C GLN A 391 -2.73 9.25 -16.01
N ALA A 392 -1.93 10.27 -15.69
CA ALA A 392 -1.51 11.25 -16.68
C ALA A 392 -0.53 10.63 -17.70
N ILE A 393 -0.70 10.96 -18.99
CA ILE A 393 0.20 10.48 -20.04
C ILE A 393 1.60 11.02 -19.79
N THR A 394 2.55 10.11 -19.61
CA THR A 394 3.96 10.42 -19.44
C THR A 394 4.70 10.36 -20.79
N LEU A 395 5.93 10.88 -20.86
CA LEU A 395 6.83 10.70 -22.02
C LEU A 395 7.00 9.21 -22.38
N LYS A 396 6.85 8.31 -21.41
CA LYS A 396 6.88 6.86 -21.63
C LYS A 396 5.66 6.38 -22.40
N ASP A 397 4.48 6.89 -22.08
CA ASP A 397 3.23 6.55 -22.79
C ASP A 397 3.21 7.11 -24.21
N LEU A 398 3.94 8.23 -24.46
CA LEU A 398 4.14 8.76 -25.80
C LEU A 398 4.96 7.79 -26.69
N ARG A 399 5.95 7.11 -26.11
CA ARG A 399 6.74 6.07 -26.81
C ARG A 399 5.89 4.82 -27.11
N GLU A 400 4.83 4.58 -26.39
CA GLU A 400 3.88 3.47 -26.62
C GLU A 400 2.80 3.80 -27.64
N LEU A 401 2.60 5.10 -27.99
CA LEU A 401 1.71 5.51 -29.08
C LEU A 401 2.31 5.15 -30.44
N LYS A 402 1.56 4.38 -31.22
CA LYS A 402 1.94 4.03 -32.57
C LYS A 402 1.35 5.03 -33.57
N SER A 403 2.09 5.33 -34.62
CA SER A 403 1.55 6.15 -35.72
C SER A 403 0.24 5.53 -36.25
N GLY A 404 -0.83 6.33 -36.24
CA GLY A 404 -2.17 5.88 -36.56
C GLY A 404 -3.11 5.73 -35.36
N ASP A 405 -2.61 5.75 -34.12
CA ASP A 405 -3.44 5.73 -32.91
C ASP A 405 -4.29 6.98 -32.81
N TYR A 406 -5.53 6.81 -32.34
CA TYR A 406 -6.42 7.94 -32.08
C TYR A 406 -6.08 8.59 -30.75
N VAL A 407 -6.00 9.92 -30.78
CA VAL A 407 -5.73 10.75 -29.59
C VAL A 407 -6.75 11.88 -29.51
N THR A 408 -7.01 12.36 -28.31
CA THR A 408 -7.92 13.48 -28.08
C THR A 408 -7.10 14.68 -27.57
N HIS A 409 -7.15 15.78 -28.28
CA HIS A 409 -6.62 17.07 -27.84
C HIS A 409 -7.72 17.86 -27.14
N ILE A 410 -7.42 18.48 -26.01
CA ILE A 410 -8.41 19.18 -25.17
C ILE A 410 -9.16 20.30 -25.91
N ASP A 411 -8.49 21.00 -26.84
CA ASP A 411 -9.07 22.12 -27.57
C ASP A 411 -9.54 21.76 -28.99
N HIS A 412 -8.94 20.72 -29.60
CA HIS A 412 -9.17 20.41 -31.03
C HIS A 412 -9.91 19.10 -31.27
N GLY A 413 -10.15 18.30 -30.21
CA GLY A 413 -10.90 17.05 -30.32
C GLY A 413 -10.06 15.90 -30.83
N ILE A 414 -10.71 14.95 -31.52
CA ILE A 414 -10.13 13.68 -31.92
C ILE A 414 -9.33 13.79 -33.20
N GLY A 415 -8.05 13.42 -33.14
CA GLY A 415 -7.13 13.29 -34.27
C GLY A 415 -6.37 11.96 -34.22
N LYS A 416 -5.48 11.77 -35.17
CA LYS A 416 -4.55 10.62 -35.21
C LYS A 416 -3.12 11.06 -34.91
N TYR A 417 -2.42 10.32 -34.08
CA TYR A 417 -1.00 10.50 -33.84
C TYR A 417 -0.20 10.07 -35.08
N ALA A 418 0.70 10.93 -35.53
CA ALA A 418 1.53 10.69 -36.73
C ALA A 418 3.04 10.72 -36.46
N GLY A 419 3.43 10.66 -35.19
CA GLY A 419 4.83 10.66 -34.78
C GLY A 419 5.34 11.99 -34.29
N LEU A 420 6.66 12.03 -34.01
CA LEU A 420 7.39 13.24 -33.67
C LEU A 420 8.07 13.79 -34.91
N GLU A 421 8.05 15.11 -35.07
CA GLU A 421 8.68 15.82 -36.18
C GLU A 421 9.49 17.01 -35.66
N LYS A 422 10.69 17.20 -36.23
CA LYS A 422 11.50 18.39 -35.90
C LYS A 422 11.04 19.55 -36.76
N VAL A 423 10.54 20.60 -36.11
CA VAL A 423 10.01 21.79 -36.76
C VAL A 423 10.87 22.98 -36.31
N GLU A 424 11.24 23.85 -37.25
CA GLU A 424 11.94 25.10 -36.96
C GLU A 424 10.92 26.17 -36.57
N VAL A 425 10.98 26.63 -35.32
CA VAL A 425 10.10 27.67 -34.80
C VAL A 425 10.99 28.85 -34.28
N ASN A 426 10.85 30.02 -34.84
CA ASN A 426 11.62 31.20 -34.47
C ASN A 426 13.16 30.97 -34.49
N GLY A 427 13.69 30.27 -35.48
CA GLY A 427 15.10 29.98 -35.64
C GLY A 427 15.67 28.93 -34.67
N LYS A 428 14.82 28.19 -33.91
CA LYS A 428 15.21 27.10 -33.06
C LYS A 428 14.48 25.84 -33.51
N THR A 429 15.22 24.74 -33.69
CA THR A 429 14.66 23.42 -33.99
C THR A 429 14.04 22.83 -32.72
N GLN A 430 12.74 22.51 -32.74
CA GLN A 430 12.01 21.89 -31.66
C GLN A 430 11.35 20.58 -32.10
N GLU A 431 11.32 19.60 -31.24
CA GLU A 431 10.55 18.38 -31.49
C GLU A 431 9.07 18.62 -31.13
N MET A 432 8.19 18.36 -32.09
CA MET A 432 6.77 18.53 -31.96
C MET A 432 6.02 17.24 -32.28
N ILE A 433 4.90 17.05 -31.59
CA ILE A 433 3.98 15.94 -31.82
C ILE A 433 3.10 16.31 -33.00
N ARG A 434 3.14 15.51 -34.06
CA ARG A 434 2.31 15.68 -35.24
C ARG A 434 1.00 14.92 -35.10
N LEU A 435 -0.10 15.63 -35.17
CA LEU A 435 -1.46 15.09 -35.16
C LEU A 435 -2.13 15.37 -36.51
N ILE A 436 -2.82 14.37 -37.05
CA ILE A 436 -3.61 14.46 -38.30
C ILE A 436 -5.09 14.48 -37.93
N TYR A 437 -5.78 15.46 -38.45
CA TYR A 437 -7.21 15.66 -38.29
C TYR A 437 -7.99 15.33 -39.59
N ALA A 438 -9.30 15.55 -39.61
CA ALA A 438 -10.11 15.39 -40.83
C ALA A 438 -9.58 16.30 -41.96
N ASP A 439 -9.76 15.88 -43.21
CA ASP A 439 -9.28 16.55 -44.42
C ASP A 439 -7.72 16.65 -44.48
N ASN A 440 -7.01 15.80 -43.74
CA ASN A 440 -5.55 15.78 -43.60
C ASN A 440 -4.93 17.07 -42.99
N ASP A 441 -5.73 17.83 -42.26
CA ASP A 441 -5.23 18.99 -41.52
C ASP A 441 -4.18 18.53 -40.46
N LEU A 442 -3.10 19.30 -40.33
CA LEU A 442 -2.01 19.00 -39.42
C LEU A 442 -2.01 19.95 -38.23
N LEU A 443 -1.84 19.39 -37.02
CA LEU A 443 -1.62 20.14 -35.82
C LEU A 443 -0.28 19.70 -35.20
N TYR A 444 0.60 20.67 -34.96
CA TYR A 444 1.84 20.45 -34.23
C TYR A 444 1.69 20.89 -32.78
N VAL A 445 1.91 19.98 -31.87
CA VAL A 445 1.81 20.23 -30.43
C VAL A 445 3.22 20.07 -29.83
N ASN A 446 3.65 21.08 -29.06
CA ASN A 446 4.93 21.01 -28.36
C ASN A 446 4.95 19.85 -27.38
N ILE A 447 6.08 19.13 -27.26
CA ILE A 447 6.26 18.02 -26.32
C ILE A 447 5.95 18.48 -24.88
N ASN A 448 6.29 19.71 -24.51
CA ASN A 448 5.98 20.28 -23.19
C ASN A 448 4.46 20.47 -22.93
N SER A 449 3.62 20.33 -23.96
CA SER A 449 2.15 20.41 -23.87
C SER A 449 1.49 19.04 -23.96
N LEU A 450 2.21 17.96 -23.61
CA LEU A 450 1.73 16.59 -23.67
C LEU A 450 0.47 16.36 -22.81
N ASN A 451 0.34 17.07 -21.70
CA ASN A 451 -0.83 17.06 -20.82
C ASN A 451 -2.14 17.45 -21.52
N ARG A 452 -2.06 18.09 -22.70
CA ARG A 452 -3.24 18.46 -23.52
C ARG A 452 -3.72 17.34 -24.45
N ILE A 453 -2.99 16.24 -24.50
CA ILE A 453 -3.29 15.09 -25.37
C ILE A 453 -3.56 13.87 -24.48
N ALA A 454 -4.60 13.12 -24.80
CA ALA A 454 -4.92 11.85 -24.16
C ALA A 454 -5.14 10.76 -25.22
N LYS A 455 -4.73 9.52 -24.95
CA LYS A 455 -5.09 8.39 -25.81
C LYS A 455 -6.61 8.27 -25.85
N TYR A 456 -7.17 8.13 -27.04
CA TYR A 456 -8.61 7.98 -27.17
C TYR A 456 -9.07 6.64 -26.58
N SER A 457 -9.92 6.69 -25.57
CA SER A 457 -10.55 5.53 -24.94
C SER A 457 -12.05 5.55 -25.27
N GLY A 458 -12.44 5.07 -26.44
CA GLY A 458 -13.84 4.95 -26.86
C GLY A 458 -14.37 3.53 -26.71
N LYS A 459 -15.68 3.35 -26.98
CA LYS A 459 -16.29 2.02 -26.99
C LYS A 459 -15.54 1.09 -27.96
N GLU A 460 -15.30 -0.13 -27.55
CA GLU A 460 -14.49 -1.16 -28.21
C GLU A 460 -14.89 -1.52 -29.67
N SER A 461 -15.95 -0.95 -30.25
CA SER A 461 -16.55 -1.39 -31.50
C SER A 461 -16.72 -0.34 -32.61
N GLY A 462 -15.94 0.78 -32.59
CA GLY A 462 -16.10 1.76 -33.67
C GLY A 462 -14.91 2.70 -33.89
N VAL A 463 -14.54 2.92 -35.16
CA VAL A 463 -13.56 3.94 -35.54
C VAL A 463 -14.11 5.33 -35.17
N PRO A 464 -13.44 6.13 -34.34
CA PRO A 464 -13.95 7.45 -33.98
C PRO A 464 -13.93 8.40 -35.18
N LYS A 465 -14.94 9.26 -35.26
CA LYS A 465 -14.98 10.31 -36.29
C LYS A 465 -13.96 11.41 -35.89
N MET A 466 -12.98 11.66 -36.73
CA MET A 466 -12.02 12.73 -36.54
C MET A 466 -12.68 14.10 -36.62
N ASN A 467 -12.22 15.02 -35.80
CA ASN A 467 -12.65 16.41 -35.85
C ASN A 467 -11.95 17.16 -37.01
N LYS A 468 -12.57 18.23 -37.48
CA LYS A 468 -11.95 19.15 -38.43
C LYS A 468 -11.43 20.37 -37.71
N LEU A 469 -10.19 20.77 -37.97
CA LEU A 469 -9.56 21.96 -37.38
C LEU A 469 -10.28 23.26 -37.84
N GLY A 470 -10.25 24.27 -37.01
CA GLY A 470 -10.86 25.58 -37.31
C GLY A 470 -12.39 25.61 -37.31
N THR A 471 -13.05 24.54 -36.84
CA THR A 471 -14.53 24.50 -36.72
C THR A 471 -14.96 24.54 -35.26
N ASP A 472 -16.08 25.21 -34.96
CA ASP A 472 -16.68 25.24 -33.61
C ASP A 472 -17.34 23.92 -33.18
N ALA A 473 -17.23 22.85 -33.98
CA ALA A 473 -17.93 21.59 -33.75
C ALA A 473 -17.53 20.96 -32.41
N TRP A 474 -16.25 20.95 -32.09
CA TRP A 474 -15.73 20.43 -30.82
C TRP A 474 -16.19 21.25 -29.63
N ASP A 475 -16.12 22.58 -29.74
CA ASP A 475 -16.56 23.49 -28.68
C ASP A 475 -18.08 23.43 -28.46
N LYS A 476 -18.87 23.28 -29.52
CA LYS A 476 -20.31 23.02 -29.41
C LYS A 476 -20.59 21.68 -28.70
N LEU A 477 -19.83 20.63 -29.03
CA LEU A 477 -19.95 19.33 -28.39
C LEU A 477 -19.60 19.42 -26.89
N LYS A 478 -18.46 20.06 -26.54
CA LYS A 478 -18.08 20.30 -25.14
C LYS A 478 -19.14 21.09 -24.37
N LYS A 479 -19.64 22.20 -24.94
CA LYS A 479 -20.69 23.04 -24.34
C LYS A 479 -21.99 22.26 -24.13
N THR A 480 -22.42 21.46 -25.13
CA THR A 480 -23.62 20.65 -25.03
C THR A 480 -23.49 19.55 -23.98
N THR A 481 -22.36 18.86 -23.96
CA THR A 481 -22.07 17.82 -22.97
C THR A 481 -22.00 18.42 -21.57
N LYS A 482 -21.31 19.55 -21.39
CA LYS A 482 -21.23 20.28 -20.10
C LYS A 482 -22.62 20.71 -19.63
N LYS A 483 -23.50 21.17 -20.53
CA LYS A 483 -24.88 21.51 -20.20
C LYS A 483 -25.66 20.27 -19.74
N LYS A 484 -25.60 19.14 -20.48
CA LYS A 484 -26.24 17.88 -20.08
C LYS A 484 -25.77 17.39 -18.71
N VAL A 485 -24.46 17.40 -18.47
CA VAL A 485 -23.89 17.02 -17.18
C VAL A 485 -24.38 17.94 -16.05
N LYS A 486 -24.48 19.26 -16.31
CA LYS A 486 -25.01 20.23 -15.35
C LYS A 486 -26.49 20.03 -15.06
N ASP A 487 -27.30 19.63 -16.07
CA ASP A 487 -28.71 19.33 -15.88
C ASP A 487 -28.89 18.04 -15.06
N ILE A 488 -28.13 16.97 -15.36
CA ILE A 488 -28.09 15.74 -14.56
C ILE A 488 -27.66 16.04 -13.12
N ALA A 489 -26.60 16.85 -12.93
CA ALA A 489 -26.12 17.24 -11.61
C ALA A 489 -27.20 17.98 -10.80
N ARG A 490 -27.98 18.86 -11.47
CA ARG A 490 -29.09 19.58 -10.80
C ARG A 490 -30.19 18.62 -10.32
N ASP A 491 -30.54 17.62 -11.12
CA ASP A 491 -31.53 16.62 -10.76
C ASP A 491 -31.02 15.72 -9.62
N LEU A 492 -29.76 15.32 -9.68
CA LEU A 492 -29.09 14.58 -8.58
C LEU A 492 -29.04 15.40 -7.28
N ILE A 493 -28.72 16.70 -7.36
CA ILE A 493 -28.70 17.58 -6.17
C ILE A 493 -30.10 17.68 -5.54
N LYS A 494 -31.17 17.79 -6.37
CA LYS A 494 -32.55 17.79 -5.86
C LYS A 494 -32.87 16.47 -5.15
N LEU A 495 -32.51 15.35 -5.76
CA LEU A 495 -32.74 14.01 -5.20
C LEU A 495 -31.97 13.82 -3.90
N TYR A 496 -30.71 14.28 -3.86
CA TYR A 496 -29.87 14.27 -2.66
C TYR A 496 -30.45 15.17 -1.55
N ALA A 497 -30.93 16.36 -1.90
CA ALA A 497 -31.56 17.27 -0.95
C ALA A 497 -32.86 16.67 -0.35
N LEU A 498 -33.71 16.05 -1.19
CA LEU A 498 -34.90 15.33 -0.73
C LEU A 498 -34.53 14.17 0.21
N ARG A 499 -33.49 13.40 -0.12
CA ARG A 499 -33.02 12.28 0.70
C ARG A 499 -32.50 12.76 2.05
N LYS A 500 -31.74 13.87 2.07
CA LYS A 500 -31.18 14.46 3.28
C LYS A 500 -32.25 15.04 4.24
N THR A 501 -33.41 15.41 3.71
CA THR A 501 -34.55 15.89 4.52
C THR A 501 -35.46 14.77 5.04
N GLN A 502 -35.29 13.54 4.54
CA GLN A 502 -36.04 12.38 5.03
C GLN A 502 -35.40 11.85 6.33
N ALA A 503 -36.25 11.48 7.30
CA ALA A 503 -35.77 10.76 8.46
C ALA A 503 -35.44 9.32 8.08
N GLY A 504 -34.23 8.86 8.40
CA GLY A 504 -33.79 7.47 8.26
C GLY A 504 -33.99 6.69 9.55
N THR A 505 -33.68 5.41 9.54
CA THR A 505 -33.57 4.58 10.74
C THR A 505 -32.16 4.74 11.30
N ALA A 506 -32.04 5.30 12.50
CA ALA A 506 -30.78 5.27 13.24
C ALA A 506 -30.65 3.90 13.91
N PHE A 507 -29.62 3.14 13.55
CA PHE A 507 -29.30 1.88 14.19
C PHE A 507 -28.59 2.14 15.52
N SER A 508 -28.75 1.24 16.49
CA SER A 508 -28.06 1.32 17.78
C SER A 508 -26.55 1.10 17.63
N PRO A 509 -25.72 1.53 18.59
CA PRO A 509 -24.31 1.11 18.66
C PRO A 509 -24.15 -0.41 18.61
N ASP A 510 -22.95 -0.88 18.31
CA ASP A 510 -22.67 -2.31 18.14
C ASP A 510 -23.13 -3.13 19.35
N SER A 511 -23.92 -4.16 19.07
CA SER A 511 -24.32 -5.16 20.06
C SER A 511 -23.16 -6.15 20.33
N TYR A 512 -23.26 -6.93 21.41
CA TYR A 512 -22.34 -8.04 21.68
C TYR A 512 -22.20 -8.98 20.47
N LEU A 513 -23.33 -9.33 19.82
CA LEU A 513 -23.33 -10.21 18.66
C LEU A 513 -22.57 -9.61 17.48
N GLN A 514 -22.62 -8.29 17.27
CA GLN A 514 -21.84 -7.62 16.23
C GLN A 514 -20.32 -7.73 16.52
N THR A 515 -19.94 -7.51 17.77
CA THR A 515 -18.54 -7.66 18.19
C THR A 515 -18.06 -9.10 18.04
N GLU A 516 -18.91 -10.08 18.38
CA GLU A 516 -18.62 -11.50 18.23
C GLU A 516 -18.44 -11.90 16.76
N LEU A 517 -19.33 -11.42 15.86
CA LEU A 517 -19.19 -11.64 14.43
C LEU A 517 -17.86 -11.10 13.91
N GLU A 518 -17.54 -9.85 14.22
CA GLU A 518 -16.30 -9.20 13.72
C GLU A 518 -15.05 -9.90 14.24
N ALA A 519 -15.09 -10.37 15.48
CA ALA A 519 -14.00 -11.14 16.07
C ALA A 519 -13.88 -12.57 15.50
N SER A 520 -14.95 -13.11 14.90
CA SER A 520 -14.93 -14.45 14.27
C SER A 520 -14.31 -14.48 12.88
N PHE A 521 -14.03 -13.30 12.28
CA PHE A 521 -13.44 -13.25 10.94
C PHE A 521 -12.02 -13.80 10.93
N ILE A 522 -11.71 -14.57 9.89
CA ILE A 522 -10.43 -15.28 9.74
C ILE A 522 -9.28 -14.30 9.48
N TYR A 523 -9.58 -13.19 8.79
CA TYR A 523 -8.59 -12.17 8.42
C TYR A 523 -8.74 -10.94 9.31
N GLU A 524 -7.62 -10.36 9.68
CA GLU A 524 -7.58 -9.05 10.30
C GLU A 524 -7.87 -7.95 9.29
N ASP A 525 -8.55 -6.90 9.75
CA ASP A 525 -8.84 -5.76 8.90
C ASP A 525 -7.58 -4.95 8.61
N THR A 526 -7.43 -4.55 7.36
CA THR A 526 -6.47 -3.50 7.05
C THR A 526 -6.94 -2.16 7.65
N PRO A 527 -6.04 -1.18 7.88
CA PRO A 527 -6.44 0.14 8.38
C PRO A 527 -7.55 0.80 7.55
N ASP A 528 -7.53 0.60 6.22
CA ASP A 528 -8.56 1.13 5.33
C ASP A 528 -9.90 0.38 5.47
N GLN A 529 -9.86 -0.95 5.64
CA GLN A 529 -11.07 -1.74 5.93
C GLN A 529 -11.68 -1.36 7.27
N LEU A 530 -10.85 -1.17 8.29
CA LEU A 530 -11.30 -0.73 9.61
C LEU A 530 -11.95 0.65 9.53
N LYS A 531 -11.30 1.61 8.88
CA LYS A 531 -11.84 2.96 8.65
C LYS A 531 -13.15 2.91 7.88
N ALA A 532 -13.22 2.17 6.78
CA ALA A 532 -14.44 2.04 5.98
C ALA A 532 -15.58 1.40 6.78
N THR A 533 -15.28 0.39 7.60
CA THR A 533 -16.26 -0.23 8.51
C THR A 533 -16.78 0.75 9.55
N GLN A 534 -15.90 1.53 10.16
CA GLN A 534 -16.28 2.57 11.13
C GLN A 534 -17.14 3.66 10.49
N ASP A 535 -16.78 4.11 9.30
CA ASP A 535 -17.53 5.10 8.54
C ASP A 535 -18.94 4.60 8.19
N VAL A 536 -19.06 3.33 7.72
CA VAL A 536 -20.36 2.70 7.43
C VAL A 536 -21.21 2.61 8.68
N LYS A 537 -20.65 2.15 9.80
CA LYS A 537 -21.39 2.05 11.09
C LYS A 537 -21.87 3.41 11.57
N LYS A 538 -21.00 4.43 11.51
CA LYS A 538 -21.34 5.81 11.89
C LYS A 538 -22.48 6.36 11.04
N ASP A 539 -22.49 6.09 9.73
CA ASP A 539 -23.59 6.51 8.86
C ASP A 539 -24.88 5.74 9.18
N MET A 540 -24.81 4.43 9.48
CA MET A 540 -25.97 3.64 9.89
C MET A 540 -26.57 4.12 11.23
N GLU A 541 -25.75 4.57 12.14
CA GLU A 541 -26.15 5.10 13.45
C GLU A 541 -26.70 6.55 13.39
N SER A 542 -26.55 7.20 12.21
CA SER A 542 -27.09 8.53 11.96
C SER A 542 -28.62 8.49 11.73
N PRO A 543 -29.36 9.52 12.16
CA PRO A 543 -30.79 9.63 11.86
C PRO A 543 -31.10 9.95 10.40
N HIS A 544 -30.10 10.08 9.55
CA HIS A 544 -30.25 10.33 8.13
C HIS A 544 -30.06 9.05 7.31
N PRO A 545 -30.78 8.84 6.20
CA PRO A 545 -30.57 7.69 5.32
C PRO A 545 -29.13 7.65 4.80
N MET A 546 -28.43 6.54 5.03
CA MET A 546 -27.08 6.32 4.56
C MET A 546 -27.03 6.28 3.03
N ASP A 547 -26.02 6.92 2.44
CA ASP A 547 -25.66 6.81 1.03
C ASP A 547 -24.13 6.81 0.92
N ARG A 548 -23.54 5.62 1.05
CA ARG A 548 -22.09 5.43 1.17
C ARG A 548 -21.56 4.59 0.02
N LEU A 549 -20.58 5.11 -0.72
CA LEU A 549 -19.80 4.36 -1.68
C LEU A 549 -18.51 3.86 -1.02
N VAL A 550 -18.28 2.55 -1.08
CA VAL A 550 -17.04 1.90 -0.63
C VAL A 550 -16.26 1.46 -1.85
N CYS A 551 -15.15 2.14 -2.14
CA CYS A 551 -14.25 1.85 -3.24
C CYS A 551 -13.10 0.95 -2.78
N GLY A 552 -12.71 -0.01 -3.62
CA GLY A 552 -11.55 -0.88 -3.38
C GLY A 552 -11.37 -1.84 -4.56
N ASP A 553 -10.13 -2.26 -4.79
CA ASP A 553 -9.81 -3.21 -5.86
C ASP A 553 -10.40 -4.61 -5.59
N VAL A 554 -10.38 -5.46 -6.61
CA VAL A 554 -10.83 -6.86 -6.48
C VAL A 554 -9.95 -7.60 -5.49
N GLY A 555 -10.58 -8.32 -4.55
CA GLY A 555 -9.87 -9.06 -3.50
C GLY A 555 -9.57 -8.28 -2.22
N PHE A 556 -9.85 -6.96 -2.15
CA PHE A 556 -9.60 -6.11 -0.97
C PHE A 556 -10.67 -6.23 0.14
N GLY A 557 -11.48 -7.26 0.12
CA GLY A 557 -12.38 -7.59 1.22
C GLY A 557 -13.61 -6.69 1.35
N LYS A 558 -14.06 -5.99 0.29
CA LYS A 558 -15.31 -5.20 0.29
C LYS A 558 -16.52 -5.99 0.80
N THR A 559 -16.57 -7.29 0.50
CA THR A 559 -17.65 -8.18 0.93
C THR A 559 -17.71 -8.34 2.45
N GLU A 560 -16.57 -8.30 3.16
CA GLU A 560 -16.53 -8.39 4.63
C GLU A 560 -17.19 -7.16 5.27
N ILE A 561 -17.02 -5.98 4.68
CA ILE A 561 -17.71 -4.74 5.13
C ILE A 561 -19.21 -4.88 4.88
N ALA A 562 -19.61 -5.43 3.74
CA ALA A 562 -21.01 -5.67 3.40
C ALA A 562 -21.68 -6.65 4.37
N VAL A 563 -21.00 -7.74 4.76
CA VAL A 563 -21.51 -8.70 5.76
C VAL A 563 -21.76 -8.02 7.11
N ARG A 564 -20.83 -7.19 7.58
CA ARG A 564 -20.95 -6.45 8.84
C ARG A 564 -22.13 -5.48 8.84
N ALA A 565 -22.28 -4.74 7.74
CA ALA A 565 -23.41 -3.80 7.59
C ALA A 565 -24.77 -4.52 7.53
N ALA A 566 -24.84 -5.63 6.79
CA ALA A 566 -26.05 -6.45 6.72
C ALA A 566 -26.41 -7.03 8.10
N PHE A 567 -25.42 -7.57 8.80
CA PHE A 567 -25.64 -8.16 10.13
C PHE A 567 -26.07 -7.11 11.15
N LYS A 568 -25.50 -5.90 11.13
CA LYS A 568 -25.90 -4.80 12.00
C LYS A 568 -27.40 -4.46 11.83
N ALA A 569 -27.90 -4.47 10.59
CA ALA A 569 -29.31 -4.26 10.32
C ALA A 569 -30.16 -5.43 10.82
N VAL A 570 -29.71 -6.66 10.61
CA VAL A 570 -30.43 -7.88 11.05
C VAL A 570 -30.47 -7.99 12.58
N ALA A 571 -29.39 -7.63 13.26
CA ALA A 571 -29.33 -7.63 14.73
C ALA A 571 -30.41 -6.73 15.40
N GLU A 572 -30.93 -5.74 14.65
CA GLU A 572 -32.06 -4.89 15.07
C GLU A 572 -33.40 -5.31 14.49
N GLY A 573 -33.51 -6.52 13.98
CA GLY A 573 -34.74 -7.07 13.42
C GLY A 573 -35.14 -6.50 12.06
N LYS A 574 -34.23 -5.79 11.38
CA LYS A 574 -34.42 -5.30 10.00
C LYS A 574 -33.94 -6.34 9.00
N GLN A 575 -34.40 -6.23 7.77
CA GLN A 575 -33.93 -7.07 6.67
C GLN A 575 -32.87 -6.35 5.84
N ALA A 576 -31.97 -7.13 5.22
CA ALA A 576 -30.95 -6.63 4.30
C ALA A 576 -31.17 -7.20 2.89
N ALA A 577 -31.03 -6.36 1.87
CA ALA A 577 -31.06 -6.76 0.47
C ALA A 577 -29.67 -6.57 -0.15
N VAL A 578 -29.15 -7.60 -0.85
CA VAL A 578 -27.86 -7.54 -1.53
C VAL A 578 -28.06 -7.72 -3.03
N LEU A 579 -27.84 -6.65 -3.77
CA LEU A 579 -27.97 -6.62 -5.23
C LEU A 579 -26.61 -6.86 -5.89
N VAL A 580 -26.56 -7.80 -6.81
CA VAL A 580 -25.35 -8.15 -7.56
C VAL A 580 -25.64 -8.26 -9.06
N PRO A 581 -24.67 -7.99 -9.96
CA PRO A 581 -24.93 -7.94 -11.40
C PRO A 581 -25.14 -9.31 -12.05
N THR A 582 -24.57 -10.39 -11.49
CA THR A 582 -24.59 -11.71 -12.12
C THR A 582 -25.12 -12.81 -11.20
N THR A 583 -25.69 -13.86 -11.82
CA THR A 583 -26.19 -15.03 -11.09
C THR A 583 -25.11 -15.83 -10.37
N ILE A 584 -23.89 -15.79 -10.89
CA ILE A 584 -22.72 -16.46 -10.27
C ILE A 584 -22.32 -15.71 -9.01
N LEU A 585 -22.24 -14.39 -9.06
CA LEU A 585 -21.96 -13.55 -7.90
C LEU A 585 -23.05 -13.70 -6.83
N ALA A 586 -24.32 -13.77 -7.21
CA ALA A 586 -25.39 -14.02 -6.24
C ALA A 586 -25.20 -15.33 -5.47
N LEU A 587 -24.79 -16.40 -6.14
CA LEU A 587 -24.49 -17.68 -5.49
C LEU A 587 -23.22 -17.62 -4.64
N GLN A 588 -22.20 -16.91 -5.11
CA GLN A 588 -20.96 -16.71 -4.37
C GLN A 588 -21.20 -15.93 -3.08
N HIS A 589 -21.91 -14.81 -3.16
CA HIS A 589 -22.29 -14.03 -1.98
C HIS A 589 -23.16 -14.83 -1.02
N PHE A 590 -24.14 -15.58 -1.53
CA PHE A 590 -24.95 -16.46 -0.69
C PHE A 590 -24.07 -17.42 0.13
N LYS A 591 -23.11 -18.10 -0.51
CA LYS A 591 -22.17 -18.99 0.18
C LYS A 591 -21.32 -18.24 1.20
N THR A 592 -20.79 -17.07 0.84
CA THR A 592 -19.95 -16.26 1.74
C THR A 592 -20.74 -15.79 2.94
N PHE A 593 -21.91 -15.19 2.76
CA PHE A 593 -22.76 -14.70 3.85
C PHE A 593 -23.21 -15.86 4.74
N SER A 594 -23.69 -16.98 4.15
CA SER A 594 -24.08 -18.16 4.92
C SER A 594 -22.95 -18.75 5.73
N SER A 595 -21.73 -18.78 5.18
CA SER A 595 -20.55 -19.29 5.89
C SER A 595 -20.13 -18.36 7.04
N ARG A 596 -20.16 -17.03 6.83
CA ARG A 596 -19.79 -16.06 7.86
C ARG A 596 -20.80 -15.98 9.00
N LEU A 597 -22.08 -16.21 8.71
CA LEU A 597 -23.20 -16.06 9.62
C LEU A 597 -23.73 -17.40 10.17
N LYS A 598 -23.04 -18.52 9.90
CA LYS A 598 -23.51 -19.86 10.26
C LYS A 598 -23.75 -20.08 11.77
N ASP A 599 -22.98 -19.38 12.61
CA ASP A 599 -23.02 -19.50 14.07
C ASP A 599 -23.97 -18.47 14.72
N PHE A 600 -24.67 -17.68 13.89
CA PHE A 600 -25.61 -16.65 14.30
C PHE A 600 -27.05 -16.99 13.86
N PRO A 601 -28.08 -16.54 14.58
CA PRO A 601 -29.48 -16.80 14.25
C PRO A 601 -29.97 -15.92 13.09
N VAL A 602 -29.34 -16.04 11.89
CA VAL A 602 -29.63 -15.25 10.70
C VAL A 602 -29.95 -16.18 9.54
N THR A 603 -31.06 -15.91 8.87
CA THR A 603 -31.49 -16.63 7.69
C THR A 603 -31.06 -15.90 6.42
N VAL A 604 -30.17 -16.48 5.65
CA VAL A 604 -29.71 -15.96 4.34
C VAL A 604 -30.33 -16.78 3.23
N ASP A 605 -30.91 -16.13 2.23
CA ASP A 605 -31.40 -16.81 1.02
C ASP A 605 -31.10 -15.96 -0.24
N TYR A 606 -31.26 -16.54 -1.41
CA TYR A 606 -30.99 -15.87 -2.68
C TYR A 606 -32.07 -16.11 -3.73
N ILE A 607 -32.19 -15.20 -4.70
CA ILE A 607 -33.05 -15.35 -5.88
C ILE A 607 -32.23 -15.16 -7.15
N ASN A 608 -32.19 -16.23 -7.97
CA ASN A 608 -31.57 -16.18 -9.29
C ASN A 608 -32.18 -17.26 -10.21
N ARG A 609 -31.71 -17.31 -11.47
CA ARG A 609 -32.22 -18.27 -12.47
C ARG A 609 -31.89 -19.75 -12.18
N PHE A 610 -31.09 -20.07 -11.18
CA PHE A 610 -30.80 -21.46 -10.80
C PHE A 610 -31.86 -22.03 -9.85
N LYS A 611 -32.67 -21.19 -9.22
CA LYS A 611 -33.85 -21.62 -8.47
C LYS A 611 -35.05 -21.82 -9.41
N THR A 612 -35.88 -22.79 -9.12
CA THR A 612 -37.17 -23.00 -9.81
C THR A 612 -38.16 -21.87 -9.49
N ASN A 613 -39.13 -21.65 -10.36
CA ASN A 613 -40.16 -20.64 -10.13
C ASN A 613 -40.93 -20.84 -8.79
N LYS A 614 -41.11 -22.10 -8.38
CA LYS A 614 -41.74 -22.43 -7.10
C LYS A 614 -40.83 -21.99 -5.95
N GLN A 615 -39.56 -22.38 -5.96
CA GLN A 615 -38.61 -21.96 -4.93
C GLN A 615 -38.45 -20.44 -4.82
N ILE A 616 -38.47 -19.71 -5.96
CA ILE A 616 -38.43 -18.24 -5.94
C ILE A 616 -39.69 -17.68 -5.27
N LYS A 617 -40.87 -18.21 -5.56
CA LYS A 617 -42.12 -17.78 -4.93
C LYS A 617 -42.12 -18.04 -3.43
N ASP A 618 -41.62 -19.21 -3.01
CA ASP A 618 -41.53 -19.58 -1.60
C ASP A 618 -40.54 -18.64 -0.87
N THR A 619 -39.33 -18.41 -1.43
CA THR A 619 -38.36 -17.44 -0.89
C THR A 619 -38.94 -16.03 -0.77
N LEU A 620 -39.67 -15.54 -1.78
CA LEU A 620 -40.29 -14.21 -1.75
C LEU A 620 -41.41 -14.11 -0.71
N ALA A 621 -42.20 -15.17 -0.52
CA ALA A 621 -43.20 -15.21 0.54
C ALA A 621 -42.57 -15.19 1.93
N GLU A 622 -41.47 -15.92 2.12
CA GLU A 622 -40.71 -15.94 3.36
C GLU A 622 -40.05 -14.58 3.65
N ALA A 623 -39.49 -13.92 2.63
CA ALA A 623 -38.95 -12.56 2.75
C ALA A 623 -40.03 -11.54 3.14
N ALA A 624 -41.21 -11.62 2.50
CA ALA A 624 -42.36 -10.76 2.86
C ALA A 624 -42.89 -11.03 4.26
N ALA A 625 -42.76 -12.26 4.76
CA ALA A 625 -43.14 -12.63 6.13
C ALA A 625 -42.05 -12.26 7.17
N GLY A 626 -40.86 -11.84 6.76
CA GLY A 626 -39.72 -11.53 7.64
C GLY A 626 -39.00 -12.74 8.18
N LYS A 627 -39.08 -13.89 7.48
CA LYS A 627 -38.36 -15.13 7.83
C LYS A 627 -37.00 -15.23 7.15
N VAL A 628 -36.76 -14.48 6.10
CA VAL A 628 -35.48 -14.32 5.46
C VAL A 628 -34.92 -12.95 5.87
N ASP A 629 -33.81 -12.93 6.55
CA ASP A 629 -33.18 -11.73 7.07
C ASP A 629 -32.31 -11.04 6.00
N ILE A 630 -31.59 -11.84 5.22
CA ILE A 630 -30.73 -11.34 4.14
C ILE A 630 -31.12 -11.99 2.83
N LEU A 631 -31.59 -11.20 1.89
CA LEU A 631 -31.97 -11.66 0.55
C LEU A 631 -30.98 -11.16 -0.51
N ILE A 632 -30.33 -12.09 -1.22
CA ILE A 632 -29.32 -11.80 -2.23
C ILE A 632 -29.92 -12.06 -3.61
N GLY A 633 -29.72 -11.14 -4.57
CA GLY A 633 -30.25 -11.35 -5.91
C GLY A 633 -29.67 -10.43 -6.96
N THR A 634 -29.98 -10.75 -8.21
CA THR A 634 -29.71 -9.86 -9.36
C THR A 634 -30.83 -8.84 -9.48
N HIS A 635 -30.91 -8.09 -10.61
CA HIS A 635 -32.01 -7.13 -10.82
C HIS A 635 -33.42 -7.74 -10.70
N ARG A 636 -33.58 -9.04 -10.59
CA ARG A 636 -34.83 -9.70 -10.16
C ARG A 636 -35.26 -9.19 -8.78
N LEU A 637 -34.31 -8.80 -7.92
CA LEU A 637 -34.56 -8.23 -6.59
C LEU A 637 -35.35 -6.90 -6.65
N LEU A 638 -35.20 -6.15 -7.75
CA LEU A 638 -35.86 -4.86 -7.96
C LEU A 638 -37.29 -4.97 -8.55
N SER A 639 -37.79 -6.18 -8.79
CA SER A 639 -39.10 -6.40 -9.38
C SER A 639 -40.22 -6.07 -8.40
N LYS A 640 -41.34 -5.59 -8.89
CA LYS A 640 -42.49 -5.10 -8.11
C LYS A 640 -43.12 -6.14 -7.15
N ASP A 641 -42.93 -7.41 -7.44
CA ASP A 641 -43.45 -8.53 -6.64
C ASP A 641 -42.53 -8.91 -5.47
N VAL A 642 -41.31 -8.34 -5.41
CA VAL A 642 -40.42 -8.51 -4.26
C VAL A 642 -40.82 -7.53 -3.17
N LYS A 643 -41.21 -8.06 -2.04
CA LYS A 643 -41.63 -7.29 -0.86
C LYS A 643 -40.81 -7.74 0.35
N PHE A 644 -40.40 -6.79 1.16
CA PHE A 644 -39.79 -7.00 2.45
C PHE A 644 -40.76 -6.61 3.54
N LYS A 645 -40.69 -7.25 4.69
CA LYS A 645 -41.47 -6.87 5.85
C LYS A 645 -40.96 -5.55 6.43
N ASP A 646 -39.64 -5.44 6.60
CA ASP A 646 -38.98 -4.25 7.14
C ASP A 646 -37.54 -4.17 6.64
N LEU A 647 -37.33 -3.57 5.47
CA LEU A 647 -36.02 -3.43 4.86
C LEU A 647 -35.24 -2.30 5.52
N GLY A 648 -34.11 -2.62 6.14
CA GLY A 648 -33.22 -1.66 6.82
C GLY A 648 -32.05 -1.17 5.97
N ILE A 649 -31.51 -2.03 5.13
CA ILE A 649 -30.34 -1.70 4.29
C ILE A 649 -30.42 -2.38 2.92
N MET A 650 -29.95 -1.66 1.90
CA MET A 650 -29.71 -2.21 0.57
C MET A 650 -28.24 -2.05 0.21
N ILE A 651 -27.60 -3.16 -0.11
CA ILE A 651 -26.19 -3.25 -0.52
C ILE A 651 -26.15 -3.54 -2.02
N ILE A 652 -25.38 -2.76 -2.77
CA ILE A 652 -25.19 -2.93 -4.20
C ILE A 652 -23.72 -3.24 -4.44
N ASP A 653 -23.41 -4.44 -4.93
CA ASP A 653 -22.05 -4.82 -5.28
C ASP A 653 -21.81 -4.66 -6.79
N GLU A 654 -20.58 -4.29 -7.18
CA GLU A 654 -20.20 -4.02 -8.58
C GLU A 654 -21.13 -2.99 -9.25
N GLU A 655 -21.40 -1.88 -8.57
CA GLU A 655 -22.34 -0.82 -8.99
C GLU A 655 -22.07 -0.27 -10.40
N GLN A 656 -20.83 -0.33 -10.89
CA GLN A 656 -20.41 0.11 -12.21
C GLN A 656 -20.89 -0.82 -13.36
N LYS A 657 -21.41 -2.02 -13.07
CA LYS A 657 -21.90 -3.01 -14.05
C LYS A 657 -23.45 -2.98 -14.17
#